data_56fbc4c59fc82bc0d6f5aba70a76d217
#
_entry.id   56fbc4c59fc82bc0d6f5aba70a76d217
#
_cell.length_a   1.000
_cell.length_b   1.000
_cell.length_c   1.000
_cell.angle_alpha   90.00
_cell.angle_beta   90.00
_cell.angle_gamma   90.00
#
_symmetry.space_group_name_H-M   'P 1'
#
loop_
_entity.id
_entity.type
_entity.pdbx_description
1 polymer ?
#
loop_
_entity_poly.entity_id
_entity_poly.type
_entity_poly.pdbx_seq_one_letter_code
_entity_poly.pdbx_strand_id
1 'polypeptide(L)'
;MKIPVVIQMQPGENGAAALCMMLGYYKKYVSLEEMREVCICSRNGSSPQQIVQAAKQYGMDASVTQVPASDLPSTPMPALVTWRRKYYAIVKSIRRGIVTVVDPSSGEYKLTWEKFQKLYAGNLISLKKGEAFEPGGKREPLISLIWGRLKALKWPFCILGVLTVLCVWLNLKMTYIRSDFMDEVLGQEGKANAGIVLLLTYLTVLLLYTLFSMLKTWLANKTSRDTSGRSGSLLFKKILDQPLHFFEQYSAWNLISRINSNMTLDNTMITALAPRIVDAAMTMVYIVNLLSNERTLALACLLLVILSTALTLAIQTRSAIMSRSMVSNGTAVSSSLLNGMNMIETIKSTGSERDFYNKWYEYQTRYNQSRMGRFKYSIMASTVSTVSQGLLTVTQLFLGAWLVTRGRMTLGAMALFQSILNSMITAINHSLDTVDTLQTMRTDIERVNDINHRESNVAIPLDEATYGEPNKLDGSVRASHLCYRYNPGDALAVDDVSFEVKPGQMVAIVGQTGCGKSTVLKLLADLYTPESGEILYQGMHRQEIPDVVFQASVGTVDQEAVMFEDSIYNNIRMWDDTIEQFEVVMAARDARIEERILRNIGDYSAIILENGRNYSGGEMQRLELARALAHEPTLLLLDEFTSALDALTEDKVMKAIRDKGTTCVIVAHRLSTIVDCDRIYVMERGRIVQQGTHGELYAQEGLYRQLIEDGDNGDGNL
;
A
#
# COMPACT_ATOMS: atom_id res chain seq x y z
N MET A 1 -7.12 -26.90 19.29
CA MET A 1 -6.99 -26.41 17.90
C MET A 1 -5.91 -25.33 17.80
N LYS A 2 -5.22 -25.21 16.67
CA LYS A 2 -4.19 -24.19 16.46
C LYS A 2 -4.87 -22.93 15.90
N ILE A 3 -4.62 -21.76 16.50
CA ILE A 3 -5.13 -20.47 15.99
C ILE A 3 -4.24 -20.11 14.79
N PRO A 4 -4.79 -19.85 13.59
CA PRO A 4 -3.99 -19.36 12.48
C PRO A 4 -3.49 -17.95 12.81
N VAL A 5 -2.21 -17.69 12.60
CA VAL A 5 -1.65 -16.36 12.83
C VAL A 5 -1.82 -15.53 11.56
N VAL A 6 -2.62 -14.46 11.65
CA VAL A 6 -2.79 -13.44 10.60
C VAL A 6 -2.09 -12.19 11.10
N ILE A 7 -1.05 -11.74 10.38
CA ILE A 7 -0.30 -10.54 10.72
C ILE A 7 -0.98 -9.34 10.05
N GLN A 8 -1.26 -8.29 10.84
CA GLN A 8 -1.77 -7.04 10.32
C GLN A 8 -0.75 -6.38 9.38
N MET A 9 -1.23 -5.72 8.34
CA MET A 9 -0.40 -4.96 7.40
C MET A 9 -0.28 -3.49 7.82
N GLN A 10 -1.31 -2.98 8.52
CA GLN A 10 -1.38 -1.60 9.04
C GLN A 10 -1.85 -1.61 10.50
N PRO A 11 -1.48 -0.58 11.29
CA PRO A 11 -1.92 -0.49 12.69
C PRO A 11 -3.45 -0.49 12.87
N GLY A 12 -4.19 0.13 11.95
CA GLY A 12 -5.66 0.18 11.99
C GLY A 12 -6.37 -1.15 11.73
N GLU A 13 -5.70 -2.13 11.12
CA GLU A 13 -6.26 -3.45 10.76
C GLU A 13 -6.24 -4.47 11.92
N ASN A 14 -5.76 -4.07 13.09
CA ASN A 14 -5.54 -4.98 14.20
C ASN A 14 -6.82 -5.75 14.60
N GLY A 15 -7.97 -5.07 14.65
CA GLY A 15 -9.27 -5.68 14.96
C GLY A 15 -9.72 -6.69 13.92
N ALA A 16 -9.63 -6.33 12.64
CA ALA A 16 -9.96 -7.20 11.52
C ALA A 16 -9.07 -8.45 11.48
N ALA A 17 -7.76 -8.29 11.64
CA ALA A 17 -6.83 -9.41 11.69
C ALA A 17 -7.11 -10.36 12.88
N ALA A 18 -7.45 -9.80 14.03
CA ALA A 18 -7.82 -10.58 15.21
C ALA A 18 -9.13 -11.37 14.97
N LEU A 19 -10.12 -10.76 14.31
CA LEU A 19 -11.36 -11.44 13.95
C LEU A 19 -11.12 -12.54 12.89
N CYS A 20 -10.29 -12.30 11.87
CA CYS A 20 -9.86 -13.32 10.91
C CYS A 20 -9.25 -14.54 11.60
N MET A 21 -8.38 -14.32 12.60
CA MET A 21 -7.76 -15.39 13.36
C MET A 21 -8.81 -16.20 14.17
N MET A 22 -9.81 -15.52 14.75
CA MET A 22 -10.89 -16.16 15.49
C MET A 22 -11.81 -16.97 14.57
N LEU A 23 -12.21 -16.42 13.42
CA LEU A 23 -12.98 -17.16 12.42
C LEU A 23 -12.20 -18.38 11.90
N GLY A 24 -10.91 -18.21 11.65
CA GLY A 24 -10.01 -19.31 11.26
C GLY A 24 -9.87 -20.40 12.32
N TYR A 25 -9.93 -20.06 13.61
CA TYR A 25 -10.01 -21.05 14.70
C TYR A 25 -11.30 -21.87 14.60
N TYR A 26 -12.41 -21.25 14.19
CA TYR A 26 -13.69 -21.93 13.96
C TYR A 26 -13.82 -22.57 12.55
N LYS A 27 -12.73 -22.61 11.77
CA LYS A 27 -12.64 -23.18 10.41
C LYS A 27 -13.40 -22.39 9.34
N LYS A 28 -13.57 -21.09 9.50
CA LYS A 28 -14.04 -20.20 8.45
C LYS A 28 -12.86 -19.32 8.02
N TYR A 29 -12.46 -19.42 6.77
CA TYR A 29 -11.41 -18.57 6.21
C TYR A 29 -12.07 -17.35 5.55
N VAL A 30 -11.62 -16.19 5.95
CA VAL A 30 -11.97 -14.89 5.36
C VAL A 30 -10.67 -14.15 5.10
N SER A 31 -10.55 -13.46 3.98
CA SER A 31 -9.37 -12.66 3.68
C SER A 31 -9.28 -11.45 4.61
N LEU A 32 -8.07 -10.91 4.80
CA LEU A 32 -7.91 -9.71 5.64
C LEU A 32 -8.52 -8.48 4.96
N GLU A 33 -8.48 -8.45 3.62
CA GLU A 33 -9.07 -7.41 2.79
C GLU A 33 -10.58 -7.32 2.98
N GLU A 34 -11.28 -8.44 2.79
CA GLU A 34 -12.73 -8.56 3.01
C GLU A 34 -13.10 -8.17 4.45
N MET A 35 -12.35 -8.70 5.43
CA MET A 35 -12.61 -8.43 6.84
C MET A 35 -12.38 -6.95 7.20
N ARG A 36 -11.47 -6.27 6.53
CA ARG A 36 -11.22 -4.85 6.75
C ARG A 36 -12.40 -3.99 6.32
N GLU A 37 -13.04 -4.33 5.21
CA GLU A 37 -14.26 -3.66 4.73
C GLU A 37 -15.43 -3.91 5.68
N VAL A 38 -15.64 -5.17 6.05
CA VAL A 38 -16.74 -5.56 6.95
C VAL A 38 -16.56 -4.97 8.36
N CYS A 39 -15.32 -4.87 8.87
CA CYS A 39 -15.01 -4.22 10.15
C CYS A 39 -14.94 -2.69 10.06
N ILE A 40 -15.10 -2.09 8.88
CA ILE A 40 -15.05 -0.64 8.65
C ILE A 40 -13.78 -0.05 9.28
N CYS A 41 -12.63 -0.61 8.89
CA CYS A 41 -11.35 -0.21 9.45
C CYS A 41 -10.96 1.20 9.00
N SER A 42 -10.98 2.17 9.92
CA SER A 42 -10.43 3.51 9.73
C SER A 42 -8.93 3.57 10.07
N ARG A 43 -8.27 4.71 9.84
CA ARG A 43 -6.90 4.97 10.33
C ARG A 43 -6.75 4.76 11.84
N ASN A 44 -7.83 5.00 12.61
CA ASN A 44 -7.87 4.83 14.06
C ASN A 44 -8.18 3.40 14.52
N GLY A 45 -8.43 2.50 13.58
CA GLY A 45 -8.84 1.12 13.82
C GLY A 45 -10.36 0.94 13.83
N SER A 46 -10.82 -0.22 14.27
CA SER A 46 -12.25 -0.55 14.42
C SER A 46 -12.64 -0.54 15.88
N SER A 47 -13.85 -0.05 16.18
CA SER A 47 -14.42 -0.10 17.53
C SER A 47 -14.84 -1.53 17.92
N PRO A 48 -14.96 -1.85 19.23
CA PRO A 48 -15.44 -3.17 19.66
C PRO A 48 -16.84 -3.51 19.09
N GLN A 49 -17.71 -2.52 18.92
CA GLN A 49 -19.05 -2.68 18.35
C GLN A 49 -18.99 -3.06 16.86
N GLN A 50 -18.11 -2.43 16.09
CA GLN A 50 -17.89 -2.76 14.68
C GLN A 50 -17.37 -4.20 14.51
N ILE A 51 -16.45 -4.64 15.37
CA ILE A 51 -15.96 -6.03 15.35
C ILE A 51 -17.08 -7.03 15.69
N VAL A 52 -17.94 -6.70 16.64
CA VAL A 52 -19.10 -7.53 16.99
C VAL A 52 -20.11 -7.57 15.84
N GLN A 53 -20.39 -6.44 15.20
CA GLN A 53 -21.29 -6.38 14.04
C GLN A 53 -20.73 -7.19 12.86
N ALA A 54 -19.43 -7.05 12.57
CA ALA A 54 -18.74 -7.85 11.57
C ALA A 54 -18.82 -9.36 11.89
N ALA A 55 -18.58 -9.75 13.13
CA ALA A 55 -18.68 -11.14 13.54
C ALA A 55 -20.11 -11.73 13.34
N LYS A 56 -21.14 -10.93 13.62
CA LYS A 56 -22.56 -11.32 13.41
C LYS A 56 -22.89 -11.54 11.93
N GLN A 57 -22.32 -10.76 11.00
CA GLN A 57 -22.51 -10.96 9.56
C GLN A 57 -22.00 -12.33 9.09
N TYR A 58 -20.99 -12.89 9.78
CA TYR A 58 -20.49 -14.23 9.51
C TYR A 58 -21.20 -15.33 10.32
N GLY A 59 -22.34 -15.02 10.94
CA GLY A 59 -23.14 -15.97 11.70
C GLY A 59 -22.60 -16.33 13.09
N MET A 60 -21.71 -15.48 13.64
CA MET A 60 -21.22 -15.67 15.02
C MET A 60 -22.13 -14.96 16.02
N ASP A 61 -22.35 -15.60 17.18
CA ASP A 61 -22.87 -14.90 18.36
C ASP A 61 -21.74 -14.13 19.01
N ALA A 62 -21.81 -12.80 18.95
CA ALA A 62 -20.78 -11.91 19.43
C ALA A 62 -21.35 -10.85 20.38
N SER A 63 -20.64 -10.60 21.48
CA SER A 63 -20.96 -9.56 22.46
C SER A 63 -19.70 -8.97 23.08
N VAL A 64 -19.78 -7.68 23.43
CA VAL A 64 -18.74 -7.00 24.22
C VAL A 64 -19.15 -7.00 25.69
N THR A 65 -18.25 -7.44 26.55
CA THR A 65 -18.43 -7.41 28.00
C THR A 65 -17.21 -6.80 28.67
N GLN A 66 -17.43 -5.98 29.68
CA GLN A 66 -16.32 -5.51 30.52
C GLN A 66 -16.05 -6.58 31.59
N VAL A 67 -14.83 -7.10 31.58
CA VAL A 67 -14.39 -8.17 32.46
C VAL A 67 -13.10 -7.72 33.13
N PRO A 68 -13.05 -7.65 34.49
CA PRO A 68 -11.81 -7.37 35.19
C PRO A 68 -10.77 -8.48 34.91
N ALA A 69 -9.48 -8.13 34.98
CA ALA A 69 -8.42 -9.09 34.66
C ALA A 69 -8.46 -10.34 35.61
N SER A 70 -8.92 -10.19 36.87
CA SER A 70 -9.09 -11.28 37.84
C SER A 70 -10.00 -12.40 37.31
N ASP A 71 -11.03 -12.05 36.57
CA ASP A 71 -12.11 -12.97 36.16
C ASP A 71 -11.85 -13.59 34.79
N LEU A 72 -10.85 -13.08 34.07
CA LEU A 72 -10.47 -13.57 32.74
C LEU A 72 -10.11 -15.07 32.69
N PRO A 73 -9.43 -15.67 33.75
CA PRO A 73 -9.14 -17.09 33.74
C PRO A 73 -10.38 -17.99 33.76
N SER A 74 -11.54 -17.49 34.20
CA SER A 74 -12.81 -18.24 34.23
C SER A 74 -13.57 -18.18 32.89
N THR A 75 -13.12 -17.35 31.94
CA THR A 75 -13.77 -17.20 30.64
C THR A 75 -13.35 -18.29 29.64
N PRO A 76 -14.23 -18.71 28.73
CA PRO A 76 -13.89 -19.68 27.68
C PRO A 76 -12.74 -19.16 26.79
N MET A 77 -11.71 -20.00 26.58
CA MET A 77 -10.58 -19.68 25.71
C MET A 77 -10.68 -20.45 24.38
N PRO A 78 -10.24 -19.87 23.25
CA PRO A 78 -9.60 -18.56 23.10
C PRO A 78 -10.57 -17.38 23.20
N ALA A 79 -10.10 -16.26 23.73
CA ALA A 79 -10.89 -15.05 23.93
C ALA A 79 -10.24 -13.84 23.23
N LEU A 80 -11.04 -13.03 22.55
CA LEU A 80 -10.60 -11.77 21.94
C LEU A 80 -10.72 -10.65 22.98
N VAL A 81 -9.63 -9.92 23.22
CA VAL A 81 -9.55 -8.90 24.26
C VAL A 81 -9.01 -7.58 23.70
N THR A 82 -9.43 -6.45 24.32
CA THR A 82 -8.81 -5.17 24.03
C THR A 82 -7.44 -5.07 24.69
N TRP A 83 -6.47 -4.58 23.93
CA TRP A 83 -5.05 -4.60 24.23
C TRP A 83 -4.42 -3.22 24.10
N ARG A 84 -3.62 -2.79 25.04
CA ARG A 84 -2.95 -1.48 25.02
C ARG A 84 -3.90 -0.30 24.68
N ARG A 85 -5.11 -0.31 25.21
CA ARG A 85 -6.21 0.66 25.05
C ARG A 85 -6.87 0.73 23.67
N LYS A 86 -6.17 0.49 22.56
CA LYS A 86 -6.71 0.69 21.18
C LYS A 86 -6.58 -0.54 20.28
N TYR A 87 -5.84 -1.58 20.70
CA TYR A 87 -5.57 -2.76 19.88
C TYR A 87 -6.35 -3.97 20.39
N TYR A 88 -6.29 -5.05 19.66
CA TYR A 88 -6.91 -6.32 20.00
C TYR A 88 -5.88 -7.43 19.99
N ALA A 89 -6.03 -8.39 20.89
CA ALA A 89 -5.22 -9.58 20.93
C ALA A 89 -6.07 -10.79 21.34
N ILE A 90 -5.66 -11.99 20.97
CA ILE A 90 -6.35 -13.21 21.35
C ILE A 90 -5.59 -13.85 22.50
N VAL A 91 -6.26 -14.04 23.62
CA VAL A 91 -5.75 -14.86 24.72
C VAL A 91 -6.03 -16.31 24.41
N LYS A 92 -4.98 -17.07 24.08
CA LYS A 92 -5.08 -18.48 23.70
C LYS A 92 -5.24 -19.39 24.89
N SER A 93 -4.47 -19.15 25.96
CA SER A 93 -4.53 -19.93 27.20
C SER A 93 -3.84 -19.20 28.34
N ILE A 94 -4.34 -19.45 29.55
CA ILE A 94 -3.74 -18.99 30.82
C ILE A 94 -3.39 -20.24 31.61
N ARG A 95 -2.08 -20.47 31.90
CA ARG A 95 -1.62 -21.65 32.66
C ARG A 95 -0.45 -21.26 33.57
N ARG A 96 -0.56 -21.59 34.84
CA ARG A 96 0.51 -21.39 35.85
C ARG A 96 1.12 -19.99 35.85
N GLY A 97 0.28 -18.94 35.76
CA GLY A 97 0.76 -17.55 35.77
C GLY A 97 1.39 -17.09 34.44
N ILE A 98 1.35 -17.92 33.38
CA ILE A 98 1.80 -17.57 32.04
C ILE A 98 0.59 -17.46 31.09
N VAL A 99 0.46 -16.33 30.45
CA VAL A 99 -0.56 -16.06 29.42
C VAL A 99 0.06 -16.22 28.03
N THR A 100 -0.53 -17.08 27.24
CA THR A 100 -0.17 -17.19 25.80
C THR A 100 -1.08 -16.28 25.01
N VAL A 101 -0.50 -15.25 24.39
CA VAL A 101 -1.20 -14.23 23.61
C VAL A 101 -0.85 -14.40 22.13
N VAL A 102 -1.85 -14.27 21.26
CA VAL A 102 -1.67 -14.17 19.82
C VAL A 102 -2.05 -12.76 19.40
N ASP A 103 -1.05 -11.97 19.05
CA ASP A 103 -1.16 -10.56 18.71
C ASP A 103 -1.00 -10.41 17.19
N PRO A 104 -1.95 -9.74 16.49
CA PRO A 104 -1.84 -9.48 15.06
C PRO A 104 -0.56 -8.74 14.63
N SER A 105 0.06 -7.99 15.53
CA SER A 105 1.29 -7.25 15.22
C SER A 105 2.57 -8.08 15.36
N SER A 106 2.58 -9.05 16.29
CA SER A 106 3.80 -9.72 16.77
C SER A 106 3.73 -11.26 16.71
N GLY A 107 2.55 -11.82 16.41
CA GLY A 107 2.31 -13.26 16.41
C GLY A 107 2.08 -13.85 17.82
N GLU A 108 2.38 -15.15 17.99
CA GLU A 108 2.16 -15.86 19.27
C GLU A 108 3.38 -15.70 20.20
N TYR A 109 3.15 -15.19 21.41
CA TYR A 109 4.16 -15.08 22.47
C TYR A 109 3.58 -15.30 23.87
N LYS A 110 4.46 -15.47 24.85
CA LYS A 110 4.10 -15.74 26.23
C LYS A 110 4.46 -14.55 27.12
N LEU A 111 3.56 -14.19 28.03
CA LEU A 111 3.73 -13.12 29.01
C LEU A 111 3.49 -13.66 30.43
N THR A 112 4.14 -13.05 31.40
CA THR A 112 3.77 -13.24 32.83
C THR A 112 2.45 -12.55 33.11
N TRP A 113 1.69 -13.06 34.08
CA TRP A 113 0.38 -12.51 34.44
C TRP A 113 0.45 -11.02 34.79
N GLU A 114 1.45 -10.58 35.53
CA GLU A 114 1.63 -9.16 35.89
C GLU A 114 1.81 -8.24 34.68
N LYS A 115 2.60 -8.67 33.68
CA LYS A 115 2.80 -7.91 32.44
C LYS A 115 1.53 -7.89 31.60
N PHE A 116 0.78 -8.99 31.61
CA PHE A 116 -0.50 -9.06 30.91
C PHE A 116 -1.52 -8.09 31.53
N GLN A 117 -1.68 -8.04 32.84
CA GLN A 117 -2.61 -7.15 33.52
C GLN A 117 -2.37 -5.67 33.19
N LYS A 118 -1.10 -5.24 33.09
CA LYS A 118 -0.74 -3.85 32.70
C LYS A 118 -1.13 -3.47 31.29
N LEU A 119 -1.29 -4.44 30.39
CA LEU A 119 -1.56 -4.23 28.98
C LEU A 119 -3.02 -4.50 28.61
N TYR A 120 -3.76 -5.19 29.44
CA TYR A 120 -5.17 -5.49 29.26
C TYR A 120 -6.04 -4.25 29.52
N ALA A 121 -6.97 -3.95 28.61
CA ALA A 121 -7.78 -2.73 28.67
C ALA A 121 -9.22 -2.93 29.16
N GLY A 122 -9.56 -4.12 29.67
CA GLY A 122 -10.81 -4.37 30.38
C GLY A 122 -11.98 -4.89 29.53
N ASN A 123 -11.92 -4.86 28.19
CA ASN A 123 -13.01 -5.38 27.37
C ASN A 123 -12.69 -6.76 26.82
N LEU A 124 -13.66 -7.65 26.90
CA LEU A 124 -13.70 -8.98 26.32
C LEU A 124 -14.72 -9.02 25.21
N ILE A 125 -14.35 -9.46 24.03
CA ILE A 125 -15.26 -9.78 22.93
C ILE A 125 -15.47 -11.29 22.93
N SER A 126 -16.64 -11.70 23.39
CA SER A 126 -17.04 -13.11 23.37
C SER A 126 -17.53 -13.48 21.98
N LEU A 127 -16.98 -14.56 21.43
CA LEU A 127 -17.31 -15.08 20.11
C LEU A 127 -17.69 -16.57 20.24
N LYS A 128 -18.91 -16.91 19.86
CA LYS A 128 -19.42 -18.28 19.83
C LYS A 128 -20.03 -18.57 18.47
N LYS A 129 -20.12 -19.84 18.10
CA LYS A 129 -20.83 -20.21 16.90
C LYS A 129 -22.33 -19.96 17.09
N GLY A 130 -22.92 -19.14 16.23
CA GLY A 130 -24.37 -19.00 16.13
C GLY A 130 -24.99 -20.09 15.24
N GLU A 131 -26.31 -20.14 15.17
CA GLU A 131 -27.04 -21.09 14.34
C GLU A 131 -26.80 -20.88 12.82
N ALA A 132 -26.54 -19.64 12.40
CA ALA A 132 -26.23 -19.27 11.02
C ALA A 132 -24.75 -19.41 10.64
N PHE A 133 -23.89 -19.94 11.54
CA PHE A 133 -22.47 -20.07 11.27
C PHE A 133 -22.16 -21.26 10.36
N GLU A 134 -21.68 -20.97 9.15
CA GLU A 134 -21.19 -21.98 8.22
C GLU A 134 -19.66 -21.97 8.16
N PRO A 135 -18.98 -23.10 8.48
CA PRO A 135 -17.55 -23.24 8.23
C PRO A 135 -17.30 -23.31 6.72
N GLY A 136 -16.29 -22.61 6.24
CA GLY A 136 -16.01 -22.57 4.81
C GLY A 136 -14.91 -21.59 4.45
N GLY A 137 -14.76 -21.34 3.15
CA GLY A 137 -13.68 -20.53 2.61
C GLY A 137 -12.37 -21.33 2.54
N LYS A 138 -11.61 -21.12 1.48
CA LYS A 138 -10.27 -21.68 1.32
C LYS A 138 -9.33 -20.54 0.94
N ARG A 139 -8.17 -20.55 1.56
CA ARG A 139 -7.11 -19.63 1.14
C ARG A 139 -6.72 -19.97 -0.29
N GLU A 140 -6.76 -18.98 -1.17
CA GLU A 140 -6.36 -19.17 -2.56
C GLU A 140 -4.94 -19.72 -2.65
N PRO A 141 -4.71 -20.76 -3.47
CA PRO A 141 -3.37 -21.28 -3.67
C PRO A 141 -2.49 -20.21 -4.33
N LEU A 142 -1.22 -20.13 -3.92
CA LEU A 142 -0.28 -19.13 -4.45
C LEU A 142 -0.17 -19.19 -5.98
N ILE A 143 -0.28 -20.40 -6.54
CA ILE A 143 -0.18 -20.64 -7.98
C ILE A 143 -1.31 -19.93 -8.74
N SER A 144 -2.55 -19.92 -8.22
CA SER A 144 -3.67 -19.19 -8.87
C SER A 144 -3.42 -17.69 -8.87
N LEU A 145 -2.91 -17.14 -7.76
CA LEU A 145 -2.57 -15.72 -7.63
C LEU A 145 -1.47 -15.27 -8.59
N ILE A 146 -0.47 -16.13 -8.82
CA ILE A 146 0.65 -15.85 -9.72
C ILE A 146 0.29 -16.13 -11.18
N TRP A 147 -0.64 -17.06 -11.45
CA TRP A 147 -0.93 -17.59 -12.79
C TRP A 147 -1.32 -16.51 -13.80
N GLY A 148 -2.13 -15.53 -13.39
CA GLY A 148 -2.51 -14.40 -14.24
C GLY A 148 -1.29 -13.62 -14.75
N ARG A 149 -0.32 -13.35 -13.88
CA ARG A 149 0.94 -12.65 -14.22
C ARG A 149 1.86 -13.54 -15.06
N LEU A 150 1.99 -14.82 -14.71
CA LEU A 150 2.79 -15.79 -15.48
C LEU A 150 2.28 -15.95 -16.91
N LYS A 151 0.96 -15.96 -17.10
CA LYS A 151 0.34 -16.04 -18.44
C LYS A 151 0.74 -14.86 -19.32
N ALA A 152 0.87 -13.67 -18.76
CA ALA A 152 1.35 -12.48 -19.48
C ALA A 152 2.85 -12.58 -19.85
N LEU A 153 3.64 -13.27 -19.03
CA LEU A 153 5.10 -13.40 -19.17
C LEU A 153 5.55 -14.74 -19.80
N LYS A 154 4.64 -15.52 -20.38
CA LYS A 154 4.91 -16.88 -20.85
C LYS A 154 6.14 -16.99 -21.79
N TRP A 155 6.29 -16.08 -22.74
CA TRP A 155 7.40 -16.12 -23.69
C TRP A 155 8.77 -15.82 -23.05
N PRO A 156 8.95 -14.74 -22.29
CA PRO A 156 10.18 -14.53 -21.54
C PRO A 156 10.54 -15.69 -20.62
N PHE A 157 9.55 -16.27 -19.91
CA PHE A 157 9.78 -17.43 -19.04
C PHE A 157 10.27 -18.65 -19.82
N CYS A 158 9.66 -18.97 -20.97
CA CYS A 158 10.10 -20.10 -21.81
C CYS A 158 11.53 -19.89 -22.31
N ILE A 159 11.87 -18.70 -22.81
CA ILE A 159 13.22 -18.40 -23.32
C ILE A 159 14.26 -18.48 -22.19
N LEU A 160 13.97 -17.87 -21.02
CA LEU A 160 14.86 -17.94 -19.86
C LEU A 160 15.01 -19.39 -19.35
N GLY A 161 13.95 -20.18 -19.37
CA GLY A 161 13.98 -21.60 -19.05
C GLY A 161 14.90 -22.38 -19.97
N VAL A 162 14.77 -22.22 -21.29
CA VAL A 162 15.64 -22.88 -22.29
C VAL A 162 17.08 -22.46 -22.10
N LEU A 163 17.37 -21.16 -21.94
CA LEU A 163 18.74 -20.69 -21.70
C LEU A 163 19.33 -21.25 -20.40
N THR A 164 18.51 -21.38 -19.35
CA THR A 164 18.98 -21.96 -18.08
C THR A 164 19.28 -23.44 -18.23
N VAL A 165 18.42 -24.21 -18.90
CA VAL A 165 18.68 -25.62 -19.21
C VAL A 165 19.97 -25.78 -20.02
N LEU A 166 20.16 -24.92 -21.03
CA LEU A 166 21.39 -24.93 -21.84
C LEU A 166 22.63 -24.62 -21.00
N CYS A 167 22.58 -23.64 -20.13
CA CYS A 167 23.67 -23.32 -19.21
C CYS A 167 24.00 -24.51 -18.28
N VAL A 168 22.99 -25.17 -17.73
CA VAL A 168 23.19 -26.35 -16.88
C VAL A 168 23.77 -27.49 -17.66
N TRP A 169 23.32 -27.73 -18.89
CA TRP A 169 23.89 -28.76 -19.76
C TRP A 169 25.35 -28.50 -20.09
N LEU A 170 25.73 -27.25 -20.41
CA LEU A 170 27.12 -26.86 -20.65
C LEU A 170 27.97 -27.03 -19.39
N ASN A 171 27.46 -26.68 -18.23
CA ASN A 171 28.15 -26.89 -16.95
C ASN A 171 28.42 -28.38 -16.67
N LEU A 172 27.42 -29.25 -16.93
CA LEU A 172 27.62 -30.69 -16.84
C LEU A 172 28.68 -31.18 -17.81
N LYS A 173 28.67 -30.72 -19.06
CA LYS A 173 29.72 -31.07 -20.05
C LYS A 173 31.12 -30.67 -19.60
N MET A 174 31.27 -29.46 -19.03
CA MET A 174 32.55 -29.04 -18.44
C MET A 174 33.02 -29.99 -17.33
N THR A 175 32.08 -30.47 -16.52
CA THR A 175 32.37 -31.40 -15.43
C THR A 175 32.84 -32.76 -15.95
N TYR A 176 32.24 -33.29 -17.02
CA TYR A 176 32.69 -34.53 -17.66
C TYR A 176 34.06 -34.35 -18.30
N ILE A 177 34.31 -33.29 -19.07
CA ILE A 177 35.63 -33.03 -19.68
C ILE A 177 36.72 -32.94 -18.60
N ARG A 178 36.41 -32.36 -17.43
CA ARG A 178 37.37 -32.32 -16.31
C ARG A 178 37.66 -33.72 -15.73
N SER A 179 36.66 -34.59 -15.67
CA SER A 179 36.85 -36.00 -15.26
C SER A 179 37.71 -36.75 -16.23
N ASP A 180 37.43 -36.64 -17.54
CA ASP A 180 38.20 -37.31 -18.59
C ASP A 180 39.65 -36.82 -18.61
N PHE A 181 39.88 -35.53 -18.41
CA PHE A 181 41.21 -34.97 -18.27
C PHE A 181 41.99 -35.58 -17.09
N MET A 182 41.35 -35.77 -15.94
CA MET A 182 41.98 -36.40 -14.78
C MET A 182 42.34 -37.88 -15.04
N ASP A 183 41.47 -38.62 -15.71
CA ASP A 183 41.67 -40.05 -15.95
C ASP A 183 42.66 -40.32 -17.10
N GLU A 184 42.62 -39.55 -18.19
CA GLU A 184 43.47 -39.77 -19.35
C GLU A 184 44.86 -39.13 -19.23
N VAL A 185 44.96 -37.95 -18.56
CA VAL A 185 46.26 -37.22 -18.50
C VAL A 185 47.02 -37.52 -17.23
N LEU A 186 46.34 -37.63 -16.08
CA LEU A 186 46.95 -37.86 -14.78
C LEU A 186 47.04 -39.36 -14.44
N GLY A 187 46.10 -40.18 -14.96
CA GLY A 187 46.03 -41.62 -14.68
C GLY A 187 46.85 -42.53 -15.61
N GLN A 188 47.31 -42.06 -16.78
CA GLN A 188 48.10 -42.81 -17.75
C GLN A 188 49.34 -42.02 -18.21
N GLU A 189 50.48 -42.62 -18.23
CA GLU A 189 51.68 -41.97 -18.71
C GLU A 189 51.56 -41.50 -20.17
N GLY A 190 51.63 -40.18 -20.39
CA GLY A 190 52.19 -39.64 -21.61
C GLY A 190 51.29 -39.32 -22.79
N LYS A 191 49.99 -39.00 -22.67
CA LYS A 191 49.21 -38.44 -23.79
C LYS A 191 49.07 -36.91 -23.73
N ALA A 192 50.19 -36.21 -23.81
CA ALA A 192 50.22 -34.75 -23.81
C ALA A 192 49.26 -34.11 -24.87
N ASN A 193 49.26 -34.75 -26.08
CA ASN A 193 48.36 -34.26 -27.16
C ASN A 193 46.85 -34.41 -26.85
N ALA A 194 46.45 -35.49 -26.17
CA ALA A 194 45.04 -35.63 -25.71
C ALA A 194 44.68 -34.58 -24.65
N GLY A 195 45.62 -34.28 -23.75
CA GLY A 195 45.43 -33.22 -22.76
C GLY A 195 45.21 -31.84 -23.36
N ILE A 196 45.92 -31.46 -24.42
CA ILE A 196 45.74 -30.18 -25.11
C ILE A 196 44.38 -30.13 -25.79
N VAL A 197 43.91 -31.21 -26.42
CA VAL A 197 42.58 -31.26 -27.05
C VAL A 197 41.48 -31.12 -26.00
N LEU A 198 41.56 -31.81 -24.86
CA LEU A 198 40.59 -31.70 -23.77
C LEU A 198 40.57 -30.29 -23.16
N LEU A 199 41.75 -29.65 -23.05
CA LEU A 199 41.83 -28.27 -22.53
C LEU A 199 41.23 -27.26 -23.49
N LEU A 200 41.45 -27.40 -24.81
CA LEU A 200 40.82 -26.56 -25.83
C LEU A 200 39.29 -26.75 -25.87
N THR A 201 38.83 -28.01 -25.78
CA THR A 201 37.39 -28.29 -25.71
C THR A 201 36.73 -27.68 -24.43
N TYR A 202 37.43 -27.80 -23.28
CA TYR A 202 36.97 -27.15 -22.04
C TYR A 202 36.86 -25.64 -22.19
N LEU A 203 37.88 -24.99 -22.77
CA LEU A 203 37.90 -23.55 -23.01
C LEU A 203 36.76 -23.11 -23.93
N THR A 204 36.51 -23.90 -25.01
CA THR A 204 35.39 -23.61 -25.92
C THR A 204 34.04 -23.69 -25.23
N VAL A 205 33.82 -24.76 -24.45
CA VAL A 205 32.55 -24.92 -23.67
C VAL A 205 32.41 -23.83 -22.61
N LEU A 206 33.51 -23.42 -21.96
CA LEU A 206 33.53 -22.32 -21.01
C LEU A 206 33.12 -20.99 -21.66
N LEU A 207 33.66 -20.69 -22.86
CA LEU A 207 33.28 -19.48 -23.60
C LEU A 207 31.81 -19.50 -24.00
N LEU A 208 31.30 -20.64 -24.47
CA LEU A 208 29.87 -20.79 -24.77
C LEU A 208 28.99 -20.62 -23.51
N TYR A 209 29.40 -21.23 -22.39
CA TYR A 209 28.68 -21.09 -21.11
C TYR A 209 28.62 -19.62 -20.66
N THR A 210 29.75 -18.91 -20.72
CA THR A 210 29.79 -17.49 -20.32
C THR A 210 28.94 -16.65 -21.25
N LEU A 211 28.95 -16.88 -22.57
CA LEU A 211 28.13 -16.18 -23.54
C LEU A 211 26.64 -16.39 -23.25
N PHE A 212 26.18 -17.63 -23.09
CA PHE A 212 24.77 -17.92 -22.79
C PHE A 212 24.37 -17.45 -21.42
N SER A 213 25.22 -17.47 -20.41
CA SER A 213 24.99 -16.93 -19.08
C SER A 213 24.85 -15.42 -19.12
N MET A 214 25.69 -14.72 -19.89
CA MET A 214 25.54 -13.27 -20.11
C MET A 214 24.23 -12.94 -20.83
N LEU A 215 23.90 -13.68 -21.89
CA LEU A 215 22.64 -13.48 -22.63
C LEU A 215 21.42 -13.71 -21.74
N LYS A 216 21.44 -14.77 -20.94
CA LYS A 216 20.37 -15.06 -19.95
C LYS A 216 20.18 -13.91 -18.96
N THR A 217 21.27 -13.44 -18.36
CA THR A 217 21.24 -12.37 -17.38
C THR A 217 20.78 -11.04 -18.00
N TRP A 218 21.28 -10.71 -19.18
CA TRP A 218 20.87 -9.52 -19.92
C TRP A 218 19.38 -9.55 -20.25
N LEU A 219 18.88 -10.69 -20.79
CA LEU A 219 17.47 -10.86 -21.14
C LEU A 219 16.58 -10.79 -19.90
N ALA A 220 16.97 -11.44 -18.80
CA ALA A 220 16.24 -11.39 -17.54
C ALA A 220 16.13 -9.97 -17.01
N ASN A 221 17.24 -9.21 -16.97
CA ASN A 221 17.25 -7.84 -16.49
C ASN A 221 16.48 -6.89 -17.41
N LYS A 222 16.57 -7.04 -18.73
CA LYS A 222 15.82 -6.26 -19.71
C LYS A 222 14.31 -6.49 -19.51
N THR A 223 13.88 -7.74 -19.54
CA THR A 223 12.46 -8.10 -19.36
C THR A 223 11.93 -7.65 -18.02
N SER A 224 12.71 -7.83 -16.94
CA SER A 224 12.34 -7.37 -15.60
C SER A 224 12.10 -5.86 -15.55
N ARG A 225 13.01 -5.07 -16.11
CA ARG A 225 12.89 -3.61 -16.14
C ARG A 225 11.65 -3.15 -16.90
N ASP A 226 11.46 -3.68 -18.12
CA ASP A 226 10.35 -3.30 -18.99
C ASP A 226 9.00 -3.68 -18.36
N THR A 227 8.92 -4.87 -17.75
CA THR A 227 7.69 -5.34 -17.10
C THR A 227 7.41 -4.59 -15.80
N SER A 228 8.40 -4.42 -14.94
CA SER A 228 8.24 -3.72 -13.65
C SER A 228 7.83 -2.26 -13.85
N GLY A 229 8.44 -1.57 -14.83
CA GLY A 229 8.05 -0.19 -15.15
C GLY A 229 6.60 -0.09 -15.64
N ARG A 230 6.21 -0.97 -16.55
CA ARG A 230 4.85 -0.99 -17.09
C ARG A 230 3.81 -1.35 -16.03
N SER A 231 4.06 -2.36 -15.22
CA SER A 231 3.12 -2.78 -14.17
C SER A 231 3.01 -1.74 -13.04
N GLY A 232 4.12 -1.07 -12.72
CA GLY A 232 4.14 0.05 -11.77
C GLY A 232 3.28 1.22 -12.26
N SER A 233 3.43 1.63 -13.52
CA SER A 233 2.65 2.70 -14.13
C SER A 233 1.15 2.36 -14.18
N LEU A 234 0.79 1.12 -14.57
CA LEU A 234 -0.60 0.68 -14.61
C LEU A 234 -1.24 0.66 -13.22
N LEU A 235 -0.50 0.20 -12.20
CA LEU A 235 -1.00 0.23 -10.81
C LEU A 235 -1.15 1.66 -10.31
N PHE A 236 -0.21 2.54 -10.64
CA PHE A 236 -0.30 3.96 -10.25
C PHE A 236 -1.50 4.63 -10.90
N LYS A 237 -1.72 4.41 -12.21
CA LYS A 237 -2.93 4.89 -12.87
C LYS A 237 -4.19 4.41 -12.16
N LYS A 238 -4.27 3.09 -11.85
CA LYS A 238 -5.43 2.53 -11.15
C LYS A 238 -5.62 3.10 -9.73
N ILE A 239 -4.53 3.48 -9.05
CA ILE A 239 -4.62 4.18 -7.76
C ILE A 239 -5.21 5.57 -7.96
N LEU A 240 -4.78 6.31 -8.97
CA LEU A 240 -5.32 7.65 -9.26
C LEU A 240 -6.82 7.62 -9.62
N ASP A 241 -7.28 6.55 -10.25
CA ASP A 241 -8.69 6.34 -10.61
C ASP A 241 -9.58 5.95 -9.40
N GLN A 242 -9.04 5.87 -8.16
CA GLN A 242 -9.82 5.54 -6.97
C GLN A 242 -10.52 6.78 -6.39
N PRO A 243 -11.70 6.62 -5.76
CA PRO A 243 -12.42 7.73 -5.13
C PRO A 243 -11.66 8.31 -3.93
N LEU A 244 -11.95 9.56 -3.55
CA LEU A 244 -11.26 10.28 -2.46
C LEU A 244 -11.28 9.50 -1.13
N HIS A 245 -12.39 8.82 -0.81
CA HIS A 245 -12.49 7.99 0.39
C HIS A 245 -11.41 6.91 0.50
N PHE A 246 -10.91 6.38 -0.63
CA PHE A 246 -9.78 5.46 -0.65
C PHE A 246 -8.50 6.12 -0.09
N PHE A 247 -8.20 7.35 -0.50
CA PHE A 247 -6.99 8.06 -0.04
C PHE A 247 -7.06 8.45 1.44
N GLU A 248 -8.24 8.61 2.00
CA GLU A 248 -8.41 8.84 3.44
C GLU A 248 -8.07 7.61 4.28
N GLN A 249 -8.27 6.40 3.74
CA GLN A 249 -7.97 5.15 4.41
C GLN A 249 -6.47 4.82 4.41
N TYR A 250 -5.72 5.27 3.39
CA TYR A 250 -4.32 4.95 3.19
C TYR A 250 -3.42 6.16 3.39
N SER A 251 -2.24 5.95 3.99
CA SER A 251 -1.19 6.96 3.96
C SER A 251 -0.48 6.93 2.61
N ALA A 252 0.03 8.07 2.14
CA ALA A 252 0.80 8.17 0.90
C ALA A 252 1.96 7.16 0.87
N TRP A 253 2.70 7.00 1.98
CA TRP A 253 3.77 6.01 2.09
C TRP A 253 3.29 4.57 1.87
N ASN A 254 2.09 4.23 2.35
CA ASN A 254 1.54 2.89 2.14
C ASN A 254 1.29 2.62 0.65
N LEU A 255 0.73 3.60 -0.08
CA LEU A 255 0.48 3.49 -1.52
C LEU A 255 1.80 3.38 -2.30
N ILE A 256 2.80 4.22 -2.00
CA ILE A 256 4.14 4.14 -2.58
C ILE A 256 4.76 2.76 -2.33
N SER A 257 4.66 2.24 -1.10
CA SER A 257 5.16 0.91 -0.75
C SER A 257 4.48 -0.21 -1.57
N ARG A 258 3.18 -0.07 -1.88
CA ARG A 258 2.45 -1.06 -2.72
C ARG A 258 2.89 -1.01 -4.18
N ILE A 259 3.13 0.18 -4.74
CA ILE A 259 3.69 0.33 -6.09
C ILE A 259 5.07 -0.33 -6.16
N ASN A 260 5.94 -0.06 -5.18
CA ASN A 260 7.27 -0.66 -5.10
C ASN A 260 7.20 -2.19 -4.91
N SER A 261 6.27 -2.70 -4.09
CA SER A 261 6.03 -4.15 -3.96
C SER A 261 5.60 -4.76 -5.28
N ASN A 262 4.74 -4.09 -6.06
CA ASN A 262 4.31 -4.57 -7.38
C ASN A 262 5.48 -4.69 -8.37
N MET A 263 6.33 -3.66 -8.42
CA MET A 263 7.55 -3.67 -9.24
C MET A 263 8.54 -4.77 -8.80
N THR A 264 8.69 -4.94 -7.48
CA THR A 264 9.56 -5.98 -6.90
C THR A 264 9.03 -7.38 -7.19
N LEU A 265 7.72 -7.59 -7.21
CA LEU A 265 7.09 -8.86 -7.57
C LEU A 265 7.50 -9.30 -8.98
N ASP A 266 7.35 -8.42 -9.98
CA ASP A 266 7.68 -8.75 -11.36
C ASP A 266 9.19 -9.02 -11.54
N ASN A 267 10.03 -8.20 -10.90
CA ASN A 267 11.46 -8.45 -10.87
C ASN A 267 11.79 -9.82 -10.27
N THR A 268 11.22 -10.14 -9.11
CA THR A 268 11.46 -11.41 -8.41
C THR A 268 10.95 -12.61 -9.21
N MET A 269 9.82 -12.48 -9.91
CA MET A 269 9.28 -13.54 -10.78
C MET A 269 10.28 -13.88 -11.91
N ILE A 270 10.85 -12.88 -12.56
CA ILE A 270 11.71 -13.07 -13.73
C ILE A 270 13.13 -13.47 -13.31
N THR A 271 13.74 -12.76 -12.36
CA THR A 271 15.15 -12.94 -12.02
C THR A 271 15.39 -14.07 -11.03
N ALA A 272 14.44 -14.35 -10.14
CA ALA A 272 14.58 -15.36 -9.10
C ALA A 272 13.75 -16.61 -9.36
N LEU A 273 12.44 -16.48 -9.62
CA LEU A 273 11.55 -17.65 -9.69
C LEU A 273 11.79 -18.50 -10.95
N ALA A 274 11.98 -17.88 -12.13
CA ALA A 274 12.15 -18.59 -13.38
C ALA A 274 13.41 -19.51 -13.38
N PRO A 275 14.61 -19.05 -12.98
CA PRO A 275 15.78 -19.93 -12.88
C PRO A 275 15.62 -21.03 -11.84
N ARG A 276 15.01 -20.75 -10.69
CA ARG A 276 14.86 -21.68 -9.57
C ARG A 276 13.91 -22.85 -9.86
N ILE A 277 12.90 -22.64 -10.71
CA ILE A 277 12.03 -23.73 -11.18
C ILE A 277 12.87 -24.73 -11.99
N VAL A 278 13.78 -24.23 -12.82
CA VAL A 278 14.70 -25.09 -13.60
C VAL A 278 15.70 -25.80 -12.69
N ASP A 279 16.27 -25.10 -11.70
CA ASP A 279 17.19 -25.69 -10.71
C ASP A 279 16.51 -26.85 -9.95
N ALA A 280 15.25 -26.67 -9.54
CA ALA A 280 14.46 -27.71 -8.89
C ALA A 280 14.26 -28.95 -9.79
N ALA A 281 13.95 -28.74 -11.07
CA ALA A 281 13.84 -29.84 -12.04
C ALA A 281 15.17 -30.53 -12.27
N MET A 282 16.28 -29.76 -12.37
CA MET A 282 17.60 -30.28 -12.55
C MET A 282 18.18 -31.07 -11.38
N THR A 283 17.66 -30.83 -10.16
CA THR A 283 17.98 -31.63 -8.98
C THR A 283 17.67 -33.11 -9.22
N MET A 284 16.57 -33.45 -9.93
CA MET A 284 16.23 -34.82 -10.30
C MET A 284 17.30 -35.42 -11.27
N VAL A 285 17.77 -34.63 -12.24
CA VAL A 285 18.79 -35.05 -13.18
C VAL A 285 20.10 -35.33 -12.46
N TYR A 286 20.48 -34.50 -11.51
CA TYR A 286 21.67 -34.70 -10.67
C TYR A 286 21.55 -35.97 -9.82
N ILE A 287 20.40 -36.24 -9.21
CA ILE A 287 20.17 -37.47 -8.42
C ILE A 287 20.32 -38.72 -9.30
N VAL A 288 19.69 -38.73 -10.48
CA VAL A 288 19.81 -39.87 -11.42
C VAL A 288 21.27 -40.07 -11.83
N ASN A 289 22.00 -39.00 -12.11
CA ASN A 289 23.41 -39.05 -12.52
C ASN A 289 24.31 -39.58 -11.39
N LEU A 290 24.10 -39.16 -10.14
CA LEU A 290 24.82 -39.67 -8.97
C LEU A 290 24.57 -41.15 -8.74
N LEU A 291 23.32 -41.61 -8.86
CA LEU A 291 22.94 -43.03 -8.69
C LEU A 291 23.47 -43.93 -9.80
N SER A 292 23.62 -43.39 -11.02
CA SER A 292 24.18 -44.16 -12.16
C SER A 292 25.69 -44.33 -12.09
N ASN A 293 26.41 -43.38 -11.43
CA ASN A 293 27.84 -43.47 -11.26
C ASN A 293 28.25 -44.49 -10.18
N GLU A 294 27.86 -44.27 -8.92
CA GLU A 294 28.14 -45.20 -7.79
C GLU A 294 27.00 -45.13 -6.75
N ARG A 295 26.19 -46.21 -6.66
CA ARG A 295 25.00 -46.29 -5.84
C ARG A 295 25.28 -46.19 -4.35
N THR A 296 26.35 -46.82 -3.85
CA THR A 296 26.64 -46.83 -2.41
C THR A 296 27.02 -45.45 -1.89
N LEU A 297 27.87 -44.75 -2.62
CA LEU A 297 28.26 -43.38 -2.29
C LEU A 297 27.11 -42.40 -2.44
N ALA A 298 26.32 -42.54 -3.52
CA ALA A 298 25.15 -41.71 -3.77
C ALA A 298 24.12 -41.82 -2.67
N LEU A 299 23.76 -43.02 -2.21
CA LEU A 299 22.77 -43.22 -1.15
C LEU A 299 23.23 -42.64 0.19
N ALA A 300 24.52 -42.79 0.55
CA ALA A 300 25.08 -42.20 1.77
C ALA A 300 24.99 -40.64 1.72
N CYS A 301 25.40 -40.05 0.60
CA CYS A 301 25.31 -38.60 0.42
C CYS A 301 23.87 -38.08 0.39
N LEU A 302 22.93 -38.77 -0.31
CA LEU A 302 21.53 -38.39 -0.40
C LEU A 302 20.84 -38.40 0.98
N LEU A 303 21.17 -39.40 1.82
CA LEU A 303 20.63 -39.44 3.21
C LEU A 303 21.01 -38.18 4.00
N LEU A 304 22.32 -37.79 3.92
CA LEU A 304 22.79 -36.57 4.59
C LEU A 304 22.12 -35.30 4.02
N VAL A 305 21.95 -35.23 2.71
CA VAL A 305 21.26 -34.10 2.04
C VAL A 305 19.80 -34.01 2.47
N ILE A 306 19.08 -35.13 2.53
CA ILE A 306 17.68 -35.15 2.97
C ILE A 306 17.59 -34.68 4.43
N LEU A 307 18.47 -35.16 5.31
CA LEU A 307 18.48 -34.77 6.71
C LEU A 307 18.76 -33.28 6.88
N SER A 308 19.77 -32.74 6.18
CA SER A 308 20.13 -31.33 6.24
C SER A 308 19.00 -30.43 5.70
N THR A 309 18.37 -30.85 4.59
CA THR A 309 17.26 -30.11 3.97
C THR A 309 16.05 -30.06 4.91
N ALA A 310 15.69 -31.18 5.54
CA ALA A 310 14.60 -31.25 6.51
C ALA A 310 14.88 -30.32 7.72
N LEU A 311 16.11 -30.30 8.23
CA LEU A 311 16.48 -29.44 9.35
C LEU A 311 16.46 -27.96 8.95
N THR A 312 16.94 -27.61 7.76
CA THR A 312 16.90 -26.23 7.22
C THR A 312 15.47 -25.76 7.02
N LEU A 313 14.57 -26.57 6.46
CA LEU A 313 13.15 -26.26 6.32
C LEU A 313 12.48 -25.98 7.68
N ALA A 314 12.78 -26.78 8.70
CA ALA A 314 12.25 -26.56 10.05
C ALA A 314 12.70 -25.21 10.64
N ILE A 315 13.93 -24.78 10.37
CA ILE A 315 14.44 -23.47 10.79
C ILE A 315 13.81 -22.34 9.99
N GLN A 316 13.68 -22.48 8.67
CA GLN A 316 13.13 -21.45 7.79
C GLN A 316 11.67 -21.12 8.10
N THR A 317 10.85 -22.09 8.52
CA THR A 317 9.46 -21.81 8.91
C THR A 317 9.37 -20.84 10.10
N ARG A 318 10.36 -20.83 10.99
CA ARG A 318 10.46 -19.88 12.11
C ARG A 318 10.99 -18.51 11.65
N SER A 319 11.95 -18.51 10.74
CA SER A 319 12.50 -17.30 10.12
C SER A 319 11.43 -16.46 9.42
N ALA A 320 10.53 -17.11 8.68
CA ALA A 320 9.44 -16.45 7.93
C ALA A 320 8.50 -15.61 8.82
N ILE A 321 8.21 -16.09 10.06
CA ILE A 321 7.38 -15.33 11.01
C ILE A 321 8.11 -14.05 11.44
N MET A 322 9.42 -14.15 11.73
CA MET A 322 10.23 -12.99 12.12
C MET A 322 10.43 -12.00 10.97
N SER A 323 10.51 -12.49 9.74
CA SER A 323 10.60 -11.65 8.54
C SER A 323 9.38 -10.74 8.38
N ARG A 324 8.17 -11.26 8.57
CA ARG A 324 6.93 -10.46 8.51
C ARG A 324 6.90 -9.37 9.58
N SER A 325 7.26 -9.72 10.82
CA SER A 325 7.35 -8.75 11.91
C SER A 325 8.40 -7.66 11.62
N MET A 326 9.53 -8.04 11.02
CA MET A 326 10.57 -7.09 10.61
C MET A 326 10.07 -6.09 9.56
N VAL A 327 9.34 -6.55 8.55
CA VAL A 327 8.76 -5.67 7.50
C VAL A 327 7.76 -4.69 8.12
N SER A 328 6.84 -5.17 8.97
CA SER A 328 5.85 -4.31 9.63
C SER A 328 6.50 -3.26 10.53
N ASN A 329 7.49 -3.66 11.35
CA ASN A 329 8.21 -2.73 12.21
C ASN A 329 9.09 -1.74 11.40
N GLY A 330 9.65 -2.17 10.26
CA GLY A 330 10.39 -1.31 9.34
C GLY A 330 9.51 -0.22 8.73
N THR A 331 8.30 -0.55 8.34
CA THR A 331 7.31 0.43 7.85
C THR A 331 6.99 1.47 8.92
N ALA A 332 6.83 1.04 10.19
CA ALA A 332 6.57 1.97 11.31
C ALA A 332 7.74 2.94 11.55
N VAL A 333 8.99 2.46 11.43
CA VAL A 333 10.20 3.32 11.53
C VAL A 333 10.20 4.38 10.42
N SER A 334 9.99 3.96 9.17
CA SER A 334 9.99 4.87 8.02
C SER A 334 8.85 5.89 8.09
N SER A 335 7.64 5.46 8.46
CA SER A 335 6.50 6.36 8.66
C SER A 335 6.76 7.38 9.78
N SER A 336 7.36 6.95 10.91
CA SER A 336 7.69 7.86 12.00
C SER A 336 8.72 8.89 11.58
N LEU A 337 9.72 8.49 10.78
CA LEU A 337 10.74 9.40 10.27
C LEU A 337 10.15 10.45 9.34
N LEU A 338 9.34 10.02 8.36
CA LEU A 338 8.67 10.93 7.43
C LEU A 338 7.76 11.92 8.14
N ASN A 339 6.94 11.45 9.08
CA ASN A 339 6.08 12.34 9.86
C ASN A 339 6.90 13.36 10.66
N GLY A 340 8.04 12.95 11.22
CA GLY A 340 8.92 13.88 11.92
C GLY A 340 9.56 14.92 11.02
N MET A 341 9.95 14.54 9.80
CA MET A 341 10.50 15.49 8.83
C MET A 341 9.43 16.47 8.35
N ASN A 342 8.21 16.03 8.13
CA ASN A 342 7.11 16.92 7.77
C ASN A 342 6.73 17.89 8.90
N MET A 343 6.96 17.51 10.16
CA MET A 343 6.68 18.35 11.34
C MET A 343 7.95 18.96 11.94
N ILE A 344 9.03 19.08 11.18
CA ILE A 344 10.34 19.50 11.73
C ILE A 344 10.30 20.88 12.36
N GLU A 345 9.55 21.82 11.79
CA GLU A 345 9.37 23.16 12.33
C GLU A 345 8.71 23.14 13.70
N THR A 346 7.65 22.34 13.87
CA THR A 346 6.97 22.16 15.16
C THR A 346 7.91 21.52 16.18
N ILE A 347 8.67 20.49 15.80
CA ILE A 347 9.64 19.84 16.67
C ILE A 347 10.72 20.83 17.12
N LYS A 348 11.20 21.67 16.20
CA LYS A 348 12.21 22.70 16.49
C LYS A 348 11.66 23.84 17.35
N SER A 349 10.46 24.33 17.05
CA SER A 349 9.85 25.43 17.80
C SER A 349 9.48 25.05 19.23
N THR A 350 9.10 23.78 19.45
CA THR A 350 8.75 23.26 20.79
C THR A 350 9.94 22.71 21.57
N GLY A 351 11.14 22.61 20.96
CA GLY A 351 12.33 22.01 21.60
C GLY A 351 12.17 20.50 21.90
N SER A 352 11.29 19.81 21.14
CA SER A 352 10.90 18.41 21.41
C SER A 352 11.78 17.38 20.68
N GLU A 353 12.97 17.76 20.20
CA GLU A 353 13.83 16.87 19.41
C GLU A 353 14.19 15.59 20.17
N ARG A 354 14.47 15.72 21.48
CA ARG A 354 14.83 14.57 22.31
C ARG A 354 13.66 13.61 22.50
N ASP A 355 12.45 14.13 22.68
CA ASP A 355 11.26 13.30 22.89
C ASP A 355 10.86 12.59 21.60
N PHE A 356 10.93 13.30 20.48
CA PHE A 356 10.72 12.71 19.15
C PHE A 356 11.78 11.65 18.85
N TYR A 357 13.07 11.92 19.12
CA TYR A 357 14.13 10.93 18.97
C TYR A 357 13.88 9.68 19.82
N ASN A 358 13.49 9.82 21.08
CA ASN A 358 13.18 8.70 21.96
C ASN A 358 12.01 7.86 21.41
N LYS A 359 10.96 8.49 20.90
CA LYS A 359 9.82 7.83 20.27
C LYS A 359 10.22 7.06 19.01
N TRP A 360 11.00 7.69 18.13
CA TRP A 360 11.53 7.04 16.94
C TRP A 360 12.47 5.87 17.31
N TYR A 361 13.33 6.08 18.31
CA TYR A 361 14.27 5.06 18.80
C TYR A 361 13.55 3.83 19.36
N GLU A 362 12.38 3.98 19.95
CA GLU A 362 11.55 2.85 20.38
C GLU A 362 11.11 1.99 19.18
N TYR A 363 10.64 2.62 18.08
CA TYR A 363 10.32 1.90 16.83
C TYR A 363 11.55 1.21 16.25
N GLN A 364 12.67 1.92 16.19
CA GLN A 364 13.94 1.40 15.72
C GLN A 364 14.42 0.19 16.55
N THR A 365 14.23 0.24 17.85
CA THR A 365 14.58 -0.86 18.76
C THR A 365 13.72 -2.10 18.49
N ARG A 366 12.41 -1.94 18.27
CA ARG A 366 11.51 -3.03 17.91
C ARG A 366 11.88 -3.64 16.56
N TYR A 367 12.21 -2.81 15.58
CA TYR A 367 12.70 -3.27 14.28
C TYR A 367 14.00 -4.07 14.43
N ASN A 368 14.98 -3.57 15.19
CA ASN A 368 16.25 -4.24 15.42
C ASN A 368 16.06 -5.56 16.17
N GLN A 369 15.14 -5.65 17.12
CA GLN A 369 14.82 -6.92 17.80
C GLN A 369 14.25 -7.95 16.83
N SER A 370 13.34 -7.56 15.93
CA SER A 370 12.79 -8.45 14.90
C SER A 370 13.86 -8.86 13.89
N ARG A 371 14.73 -7.94 13.50
CA ARG A 371 15.89 -8.18 12.60
C ARG A 371 16.87 -9.14 13.22
N MET A 372 17.21 -8.97 14.52
CA MET A 372 18.08 -9.87 15.27
C MET A 372 17.49 -11.28 15.40
N GLY A 373 16.18 -11.36 15.65
CA GLY A 373 15.45 -12.64 15.66
C GLY A 373 15.57 -13.38 14.33
N ARG A 374 15.33 -12.68 13.21
CA ARG A 374 15.51 -13.25 11.86
C ARG A 374 16.97 -13.68 11.60
N PHE A 375 17.92 -12.82 11.95
CA PHE A 375 19.35 -13.07 11.76
C PHE A 375 19.83 -14.32 12.51
N LYS A 376 19.35 -14.53 13.73
CA LYS A 376 19.62 -15.76 14.50
C LYS A 376 19.21 -17.02 13.75
N TYR A 377 18.00 -17.08 13.22
CA TYR A 377 17.54 -18.24 12.43
C TYR A 377 18.26 -18.37 11.10
N SER A 378 18.63 -17.27 10.46
CA SER A 378 19.42 -17.27 9.23
C SER A 378 20.83 -17.85 9.47
N ILE A 379 21.49 -17.43 10.55
CA ILE A 379 22.79 -18.02 10.95
C ILE A 379 22.66 -19.52 11.22
N MET A 380 21.63 -19.92 11.97
CA MET A 380 21.40 -21.35 12.25
C MET A 380 21.23 -22.15 10.96
N ALA A 381 20.45 -21.64 9.99
CA ALA A 381 20.26 -22.29 8.69
C ALA A 381 21.56 -22.37 7.89
N SER A 382 22.33 -21.28 7.82
CA SER A 382 23.63 -21.28 7.12
C SER A 382 24.67 -22.20 7.81
N THR A 383 24.69 -22.25 9.14
CA THR A 383 25.55 -23.16 9.90
C THR A 383 25.20 -24.62 9.59
N VAL A 384 23.93 -24.99 9.55
CA VAL A 384 23.48 -26.34 9.17
C VAL A 384 23.94 -26.66 7.76
N SER A 385 23.80 -25.73 6.81
CA SER A 385 24.28 -25.92 5.43
C SER A 385 25.80 -26.12 5.38
N THR A 386 26.58 -25.29 6.07
CA THR A 386 28.06 -25.39 6.08
C THR A 386 28.54 -26.69 6.74
N VAL A 387 27.97 -27.06 7.89
CA VAL A 387 28.32 -28.33 8.56
C VAL A 387 27.94 -29.52 7.70
N SER A 388 26.78 -29.49 7.06
CA SER A 388 26.32 -30.53 6.15
C SER A 388 27.27 -30.69 4.95
N GLN A 389 27.69 -29.57 4.33
CA GLN A 389 28.68 -29.60 3.24
C GLN A 389 30.01 -30.18 3.68
N GLY A 390 30.47 -29.84 4.90
CA GLY A 390 31.68 -30.45 5.49
C GLY A 390 31.56 -31.96 5.67
N LEU A 391 30.43 -32.42 6.26
CA LEU A 391 30.16 -33.86 6.41
C LEU A 391 30.06 -34.60 5.08
N LEU A 392 29.41 -33.99 4.08
CA LEU A 392 29.33 -34.55 2.72
C LEU A 392 30.71 -34.68 2.09
N THR A 393 31.57 -33.66 2.23
CA THR A 393 32.95 -33.70 1.73
C THR A 393 33.78 -34.81 2.41
N VAL A 394 33.69 -34.93 3.72
CA VAL A 394 34.35 -35.98 4.48
C VAL A 394 33.85 -37.38 4.06
N THR A 395 32.52 -37.55 3.99
CA THR A 395 31.90 -38.81 3.54
C THR A 395 32.36 -39.19 2.16
N GLN A 396 32.40 -38.26 1.23
CA GLN A 396 32.82 -38.46 -0.15
C GLN A 396 34.31 -38.81 -0.22
N LEU A 397 35.17 -38.08 0.51
CA LEU A 397 36.60 -38.37 0.52
C LEU A 397 36.88 -39.78 1.09
N PHE A 398 36.25 -40.13 2.19
CA PHE A 398 36.47 -41.40 2.87
C PHE A 398 35.95 -42.59 2.05
N LEU A 399 34.65 -42.56 1.69
CA LEU A 399 34.03 -43.62 0.91
C LEU A 399 34.53 -43.61 -0.53
N GLY A 400 34.77 -42.46 -1.14
CA GLY A 400 35.31 -42.33 -2.48
C GLY A 400 36.73 -42.90 -2.59
N ALA A 401 37.64 -42.54 -1.66
CA ALA A 401 38.98 -43.11 -1.59
C ALA A 401 38.95 -44.63 -1.37
N TRP A 402 38.08 -45.13 -0.54
CA TRP A 402 37.89 -46.57 -0.32
C TRP A 402 37.38 -47.29 -1.57
N LEU A 403 36.49 -46.68 -2.37
CA LEU A 403 36.03 -47.24 -3.64
C LEU A 403 37.11 -47.20 -4.72
N VAL A 404 37.93 -46.14 -4.73
CA VAL A 404 39.09 -46.03 -5.67
C VAL A 404 40.14 -47.09 -5.34
N THR A 405 40.51 -47.31 -4.06
CA THR A 405 41.47 -48.36 -3.68
C THR A 405 40.98 -49.77 -3.99
N ARG A 406 39.66 -49.98 -4.08
CA ARG A 406 39.06 -51.25 -4.53
C ARG A 406 38.92 -51.39 -6.05
N GLY A 407 39.32 -50.40 -6.83
CA GLY A 407 39.25 -50.42 -8.28
C GLY A 407 37.79 -50.24 -8.82
N ARG A 408 36.83 -49.81 -7.99
CA ARG A 408 35.46 -49.60 -8.42
C ARG A 408 35.20 -48.22 -9.02
N MET A 409 36.09 -47.27 -8.77
CA MET A 409 35.97 -45.87 -9.18
C MET A 409 37.34 -45.34 -9.59
N THR A 410 37.35 -44.47 -10.64
CA THR A 410 38.56 -43.74 -11.03
C THR A 410 38.69 -42.43 -10.26
N LEU A 411 39.85 -41.78 -10.27
CA LEU A 411 40.05 -40.47 -9.66
C LEU A 411 39.21 -39.40 -10.37
N GLY A 412 39.08 -39.48 -11.70
CA GLY A 412 38.23 -38.61 -12.49
C GLY A 412 36.74 -38.78 -12.16
N ALA A 413 36.27 -40.03 -12.02
CA ALA A 413 34.91 -40.33 -11.60
C ALA A 413 34.59 -39.79 -10.19
N MET A 414 35.59 -39.82 -9.27
CA MET A 414 35.44 -39.22 -7.93
C MET A 414 35.30 -37.69 -8.01
N ALA A 415 36.07 -37.02 -8.85
CA ALA A 415 36.00 -35.58 -9.09
C ALA A 415 34.67 -35.18 -9.78
N LEU A 416 34.21 -36.01 -10.73
CA LEU A 416 32.88 -35.86 -11.37
C LEU A 416 31.77 -35.93 -10.32
N PHE A 417 31.78 -36.96 -9.48
CA PHE A 417 30.80 -37.15 -8.41
C PHE A 417 30.75 -35.92 -7.48
N GLN A 418 31.91 -35.41 -7.07
CA GLN A 418 32.02 -34.22 -6.23
C GLN A 418 31.37 -32.98 -6.88
N SER A 419 31.64 -32.78 -8.15
CA SER A 419 31.13 -31.63 -8.90
C SER A 419 29.63 -31.68 -9.09
N ILE A 420 29.08 -32.87 -9.40
CA ILE A 420 27.64 -33.10 -9.53
C ILE A 420 26.95 -32.93 -8.16
N LEU A 421 27.53 -33.45 -7.07
CA LEU A 421 27.02 -33.31 -5.71
C LEU A 421 26.97 -31.85 -5.30
N ASN A 422 28.01 -31.06 -5.56
CA ASN A 422 28.04 -29.64 -5.28
C ASN A 422 26.96 -28.85 -6.08
N SER A 423 26.79 -29.20 -7.36
CA SER A 423 25.75 -28.60 -8.21
C SER A 423 24.35 -28.92 -7.69
N MET A 424 24.12 -30.17 -7.25
CA MET A 424 22.89 -30.63 -6.64
C MET A 424 22.59 -29.84 -5.32
N ILE A 425 23.57 -29.70 -4.44
CA ILE A 425 23.43 -28.97 -3.17
C ILE A 425 23.10 -27.51 -3.45
N THR A 426 23.77 -26.89 -4.43
CA THR A 426 23.48 -25.51 -4.84
C THR A 426 22.05 -25.37 -5.35
N ALA A 427 21.56 -26.28 -6.18
CA ALA A 427 20.19 -26.29 -6.69
C ALA A 427 19.16 -26.48 -5.56
N ILE A 428 19.45 -27.34 -4.58
CA ILE A 428 18.60 -27.54 -3.41
C ILE A 428 18.55 -26.27 -2.54
N ASN A 429 19.68 -25.64 -2.28
CA ASN A 429 19.74 -24.39 -1.51
C ASN A 429 18.94 -23.27 -2.22
N HIS A 430 19.06 -23.11 -3.53
CA HIS A 430 18.24 -22.19 -4.31
C HIS A 430 16.74 -22.51 -4.20
N SER A 431 16.38 -23.80 -4.17
CA SER A 431 14.99 -24.23 -3.98
C SER A 431 14.46 -23.92 -2.59
N LEU A 432 15.30 -24.03 -1.55
CA LEU A 432 14.96 -23.65 -0.19
C LEU A 432 14.74 -22.13 -0.06
N ASP A 433 15.61 -21.32 -0.65
CA ASP A 433 15.45 -19.86 -0.68
C ASP A 433 14.18 -19.44 -1.44
N THR A 434 13.72 -20.28 -2.39
CA THR A 434 12.46 -20.04 -3.12
C THR A 434 11.24 -20.08 -2.20
N VAL A 435 11.26 -20.91 -1.16
CA VAL A 435 10.14 -20.98 -0.19
C VAL A 435 9.96 -19.64 0.53
N ASP A 436 11.05 -19.02 0.97
CA ASP A 436 11.01 -17.70 1.63
C ASP A 436 10.56 -16.61 0.62
N THR A 437 11.08 -16.66 -0.59
CA THR A 437 10.71 -15.77 -1.69
C THR A 437 9.20 -15.88 -2.03
N LEU A 438 8.68 -17.10 -2.16
CA LEU A 438 7.24 -17.32 -2.43
C LEU A 438 6.33 -16.83 -1.31
N GLN A 439 6.77 -16.94 -0.06
CA GLN A 439 6.00 -16.39 1.08
C GLN A 439 5.98 -14.86 1.06
N THR A 440 7.10 -14.22 0.73
CA THR A 440 7.18 -12.76 0.59
C THR A 440 6.32 -12.30 -0.57
N MET A 441 6.47 -12.93 -1.74
CA MET A 441 5.65 -12.65 -2.93
C MET A 441 4.14 -12.78 -2.65
N ARG A 442 3.74 -13.79 -1.87
CA ARG A 442 2.33 -13.94 -1.47
C ARG A 442 1.81 -12.72 -0.73
N THR A 443 2.58 -12.25 0.26
CA THR A 443 2.19 -11.07 1.05
C THR A 443 2.10 -9.82 0.17
N ASP A 444 3.03 -9.66 -0.76
CA ASP A 444 3.05 -8.54 -1.68
C ASP A 444 1.88 -8.61 -2.69
N ILE A 445 1.55 -9.81 -3.20
CA ILE A 445 0.40 -10.02 -4.09
C ILE A 445 -0.91 -9.72 -3.35
N GLU A 446 -1.09 -10.23 -2.14
CA GLU A 446 -2.27 -9.96 -1.31
C GLU A 446 -2.42 -8.43 -1.13
N ARG A 447 -1.33 -7.69 -0.86
CA ARG A 447 -1.35 -6.21 -0.74
C ARG A 447 -1.69 -5.47 -2.03
N VAL A 448 -1.23 -5.95 -3.17
CA VAL A 448 -1.48 -5.33 -4.48
C VAL A 448 -2.88 -5.68 -4.99
N ASN A 449 -3.35 -6.90 -4.76
CA ASN A 449 -4.68 -7.35 -5.17
C ASN A 449 -5.81 -6.60 -4.44
N ASP A 450 -5.57 -6.14 -3.22
CA ASP A 450 -6.48 -5.25 -2.49
C ASP A 450 -6.87 -4.00 -3.33
N ILE A 451 -5.93 -3.46 -4.12
CA ILE A 451 -6.22 -2.35 -5.05
C ILE A 451 -6.86 -2.87 -6.35
N ASN A 452 -6.41 -4.05 -6.83
CA ASN A 452 -6.85 -4.56 -8.11
C ASN A 452 -8.31 -5.05 -8.12
N HIS A 453 -8.85 -5.49 -7.00
CA HIS A 453 -10.22 -5.96 -6.89
C HIS A 453 -11.23 -4.84 -6.61
N ARG A 454 -10.75 -3.65 -6.23
CA ARG A 454 -11.67 -2.51 -6.07
C ARG A 454 -12.12 -2.02 -7.44
N GLU A 455 -13.42 -1.73 -7.51
CA GLU A 455 -13.99 -1.04 -8.66
C GLU A 455 -13.40 0.37 -8.69
N SER A 456 -12.74 0.73 -9.77
CA SER A 456 -12.37 2.11 -10.03
C SER A 456 -13.63 2.88 -10.42
N ASN A 457 -13.71 4.16 -10.05
CA ASN A 457 -14.67 5.06 -10.70
C ASN A 457 -14.39 4.97 -12.20
N VAL A 458 -15.32 4.33 -12.91
CA VAL A 458 -15.22 4.26 -14.37
C VAL A 458 -15.58 5.64 -14.87
N ALA A 459 -14.57 6.38 -15.37
CA ALA A 459 -14.81 7.62 -16.06
C ALA A 459 -15.88 7.39 -17.12
N ILE A 460 -16.92 8.23 -17.16
CA ILE A 460 -17.94 8.18 -18.20
C ILE A 460 -17.29 8.76 -19.46
N PRO A 461 -16.93 7.93 -20.47
CA PRO A 461 -16.20 8.41 -21.62
C PRO A 461 -17.13 9.29 -22.48
N LEU A 462 -16.58 10.37 -23.04
CA LEU A 462 -17.19 11.04 -24.17
C LEU A 462 -17.18 10.07 -25.37
N ASP A 463 -18.32 9.91 -26.04
CA ASP A 463 -18.36 9.25 -27.34
C ASP A 463 -17.40 10.01 -28.28
N GLU A 464 -16.43 9.33 -28.89
CA GLU A 464 -15.41 9.92 -29.78
C GLU A 464 -16.03 10.70 -31.00
N ALA A 465 -17.31 10.49 -31.25
CA ALA A 465 -18.07 11.20 -32.30
C ALA A 465 -18.45 12.65 -31.92
N THR A 466 -18.27 13.08 -30.67
CA THR A 466 -18.69 14.40 -30.16
C THR A 466 -17.49 15.32 -29.85
N TYR A 467 -16.35 15.17 -30.54
CA TYR A 467 -15.21 16.09 -30.48
C TYR A 467 -15.53 17.45 -31.08
N GLY A 468 -16.30 18.24 -30.35
CA GLY A 468 -16.36 19.69 -30.38
C GLY A 468 -16.04 20.17 -28.97
N GLU A 469 -15.76 21.46 -28.76
CA GLU A 469 -15.60 22.00 -27.40
C GLU A 469 -16.74 21.47 -26.51
N PRO A 470 -16.45 20.85 -25.36
CA PRO A 470 -17.51 20.29 -24.53
C PRO A 470 -18.46 21.41 -24.12
N ASN A 471 -19.74 21.29 -24.46
CA ASN A 471 -20.76 22.23 -24.00
C ASN A 471 -20.76 22.19 -22.48
N LYS A 472 -20.23 23.25 -21.84
CA LYS A 472 -20.21 23.36 -20.38
C LYS A 472 -21.65 23.39 -19.85
N LEU A 473 -21.82 22.96 -18.61
CA LEU A 473 -23.09 23.10 -17.88
C LEU A 473 -23.43 24.58 -17.69
N ASP A 474 -24.69 24.89 -17.43
CA ASP A 474 -25.15 26.28 -17.19
C ASP A 474 -24.79 26.83 -15.79
N GLY A 475 -24.20 25.98 -14.93
CA GLY A 475 -23.84 26.31 -13.55
C GLY A 475 -24.97 26.18 -12.53
N SER A 476 -26.19 25.80 -12.94
CA SER A 476 -27.27 25.54 -11.97
C SER A 476 -27.07 24.25 -11.22
N VAL A 477 -27.39 24.26 -9.93
CA VAL A 477 -27.30 23.09 -9.04
C VAL A 477 -28.53 23.02 -8.15
N ARG A 478 -29.12 21.82 -8.03
CA ARG A 478 -30.17 21.51 -7.08
C ARG A 478 -29.78 20.32 -6.23
N ALA A 479 -29.77 20.50 -4.92
CA ALA A 479 -29.57 19.46 -3.92
C ALA A 479 -30.90 19.16 -3.24
N SER A 480 -31.28 17.89 -3.13
CA SER A 480 -32.55 17.45 -2.56
C SER A 480 -32.33 16.36 -1.52
N HIS A 481 -32.70 16.62 -0.28
CA HIS A 481 -32.69 15.67 0.84
C HIS A 481 -31.34 14.97 1.04
N LEU A 482 -30.21 15.69 0.89
CA LEU A 482 -28.87 15.14 1.01
C LEU A 482 -28.57 14.66 2.41
N CYS A 483 -28.15 13.39 2.52
CA CYS A 483 -27.60 12.82 3.74
C CYS A 483 -26.24 12.20 3.45
N TYR A 484 -25.27 12.44 4.34
CA TYR A 484 -23.94 11.86 4.24
C TYR A 484 -23.30 11.66 5.60
N ARG A 485 -22.54 10.57 5.75
CA ARG A 485 -21.65 10.29 6.88
C ARG A 485 -20.30 9.75 6.39
N TYR A 486 -19.23 10.07 7.08
CA TYR A 486 -17.88 9.63 6.71
C TYR A 486 -17.67 8.14 6.94
N ASN A 487 -18.23 7.57 8.02
CA ASN A 487 -18.17 6.13 8.27
C ASN A 487 -19.53 5.60 8.71
N PRO A 488 -19.90 4.37 8.32
CA PRO A 488 -21.09 3.71 8.84
C PRO A 488 -21.02 3.62 10.38
N GLY A 489 -22.03 4.19 11.05
CA GLY A 489 -22.11 4.28 12.51
C GLY A 489 -21.72 5.63 13.12
N ASP A 490 -21.12 6.54 12.35
CA ASP A 490 -20.93 7.93 12.76
C ASP A 490 -22.27 8.71 12.68
N ALA A 491 -22.34 9.84 13.35
CA ALA A 491 -23.42 10.79 13.15
C ALA A 491 -23.39 11.32 11.71
N LEU A 492 -24.55 11.68 11.17
CA LEU A 492 -24.65 12.32 9.86
C LEU A 492 -23.90 13.66 9.89
N ALA A 493 -22.98 13.84 8.96
CA ALA A 493 -22.28 15.11 8.74
C ALA A 493 -23.16 16.09 7.93
N VAL A 494 -24.00 15.53 7.04
CA VAL A 494 -25.06 16.24 6.31
C VAL A 494 -26.33 15.44 6.53
N ASP A 495 -27.40 16.10 6.97
CA ASP A 495 -28.64 15.48 7.41
C ASP A 495 -29.84 16.27 6.83
N ASP A 496 -30.44 15.73 5.78
CA ASP A 496 -31.62 16.29 5.10
C ASP A 496 -31.40 17.72 4.55
N VAL A 497 -30.27 17.96 3.87
CA VAL A 497 -29.95 19.27 3.29
C VAL A 497 -30.56 19.39 1.90
N SER A 498 -31.33 20.46 1.69
CA SER A 498 -31.95 20.78 0.41
C SER A 498 -31.77 22.26 0.07
N PHE A 499 -31.27 22.56 -1.13
CA PHE A 499 -31.11 23.94 -1.62
C PHE A 499 -30.96 23.95 -3.16
N GLU A 500 -31.14 25.17 -3.72
CA GLU A 500 -31.05 25.39 -5.16
C GLU A 500 -30.19 26.63 -5.44
N VAL A 501 -29.35 26.54 -6.46
CA VAL A 501 -28.51 27.63 -6.96
C VAL A 501 -28.81 27.84 -8.44
N LYS A 502 -29.16 29.06 -8.82
CA LYS A 502 -29.47 29.43 -10.22
C LYS A 502 -28.19 29.85 -10.95
N PRO A 503 -28.18 29.77 -12.30
CA PRO A 503 -27.04 30.26 -13.09
C PRO A 503 -26.66 31.70 -12.74
N GLY A 504 -25.36 31.95 -12.54
CA GLY A 504 -24.81 33.27 -12.20
C GLY A 504 -25.10 33.73 -10.77
N GLN A 505 -25.74 32.92 -9.92
CA GLN A 505 -26.06 33.26 -8.54
C GLN A 505 -24.87 33.00 -7.62
N MET A 506 -24.62 33.91 -6.69
CA MET A 506 -23.66 33.74 -5.58
C MET A 506 -24.38 33.34 -4.30
N VAL A 507 -24.05 32.17 -3.79
CA VAL A 507 -24.70 31.60 -2.60
C VAL A 507 -23.66 31.37 -1.50
N ALA A 508 -23.98 31.82 -0.27
CA ALA A 508 -23.13 31.55 0.90
C ALA A 508 -23.72 30.41 1.76
N ILE A 509 -22.86 29.52 2.22
CA ILE A 509 -23.16 28.52 3.26
C ILE A 509 -22.42 28.94 4.52
N VAL A 510 -23.12 29.26 5.58
CA VAL A 510 -22.59 29.77 6.85
C VAL A 510 -23.00 28.89 8.03
N GLY A 511 -22.25 28.90 9.11
CA GLY A 511 -22.56 28.14 10.33
C GLY A 511 -21.27 27.82 11.12
N GLN A 512 -21.47 27.29 12.33
CA GLN A 512 -20.35 26.96 13.22
C GLN A 512 -19.36 25.94 12.59
N THR A 513 -18.10 25.98 13.04
CA THR A 513 -17.09 25.01 12.61
C THR A 513 -17.54 23.58 12.92
N GLY A 514 -17.41 22.68 11.93
CA GLY A 514 -17.82 21.27 12.06
C GLY A 514 -19.31 21.01 11.84
N CYS A 515 -20.13 21.98 11.42
CA CYS A 515 -21.54 21.75 11.12
C CYS A 515 -21.83 21.10 9.75
N GLY A 516 -20.81 20.81 8.92
CA GLY A 516 -20.96 20.08 7.65
C GLY A 516 -20.81 20.90 6.36
N LYS A 517 -20.45 22.19 6.42
CA LYS A 517 -20.32 23.10 5.26
C LYS A 517 -19.38 22.56 4.16
N SER A 518 -18.12 22.27 4.51
CA SER A 518 -17.13 21.74 3.58
C SER A 518 -17.53 20.35 3.05
N THR A 519 -18.31 19.58 3.81
CA THR A 519 -18.85 18.30 3.36
C THR A 519 -19.87 18.49 2.24
N VAL A 520 -20.71 19.55 2.33
CA VAL A 520 -21.66 19.89 1.26
C VAL A 520 -20.89 20.28 -0.02
N LEU A 521 -19.84 21.11 0.08
CA LEU A 521 -19.02 21.44 -1.10
C LEU A 521 -18.37 20.21 -1.73
N LYS A 522 -17.85 19.29 -0.94
CA LYS A 522 -17.27 18.04 -1.44
C LYS A 522 -18.29 17.12 -2.10
N LEU A 523 -19.53 17.12 -1.65
CA LEU A 523 -20.65 16.44 -2.31
C LEU A 523 -20.98 17.09 -3.66
N LEU A 524 -21.01 18.43 -3.72
CA LEU A 524 -21.23 19.17 -4.96
C LEU A 524 -20.06 19.05 -5.96
N ALA A 525 -18.86 18.80 -5.48
CA ALA A 525 -17.69 18.54 -6.31
C ALA A 525 -17.58 17.07 -6.78
N ASP A 526 -18.58 16.23 -6.49
CA ASP A 526 -18.56 14.77 -6.77
C ASP A 526 -17.37 14.01 -6.15
N LEU A 527 -16.76 14.60 -5.10
CA LEU A 527 -15.67 13.95 -4.35
C LEU A 527 -16.20 12.86 -3.40
N TYR A 528 -17.46 13.01 -2.97
CA TYR A 528 -18.20 12.04 -2.17
C TYR A 528 -19.58 11.76 -2.79
N THR A 529 -20.04 10.51 -2.63
CA THR A 529 -21.39 10.12 -3.05
C THR A 529 -22.34 10.23 -1.84
N PRO A 530 -23.49 10.89 -1.93
CA PRO A 530 -24.45 10.97 -0.83
C PRO A 530 -25.00 9.59 -0.47
N GLU A 531 -25.27 9.35 0.82
CA GLU A 531 -25.90 8.11 1.31
C GLU A 531 -27.38 8.03 0.90
N SER A 532 -28.05 9.17 0.88
CA SER A 532 -29.40 9.36 0.36
C SER A 532 -29.60 10.79 -0.14
N GLY A 533 -30.63 11.01 -0.95
CA GLY A 533 -30.86 12.26 -1.65
C GLY A 533 -30.21 12.28 -3.03
N GLU A 534 -30.32 13.42 -3.72
CA GLU A 534 -29.82 13.59 -5.08
C GLU A 534 -29.24 14.98 -5.32
N ILE A 535 -28.28 15.05 -6.24
CA ILE A 535 -27.72 16.31 -6.74
C ILE A 535 -27.94 16.34 -8.23
N LEU A 536 -28.59 17.41 -8.72
CA LEU A 536 -28.85 17.64 -10.12
C LEU A 536 -28.06 18.87 -10.59
N TYR A 537 -27.34 18.71 -11.70
CA TYR A 537 -26.64 19.79 -12.40
C TYR A 537 -27.36 20.05 -13.72
N GLN A 538 -27.87 21.25 -13.90
CA GLN A 538 -28.73 21.59 -15.06
C GLN A 538 -29.92 20.61 -15.23
N GLY A 539 -30.44 20.09 -14.10
CA GLY A 539 -31.52 19.09 -14.09
C GLY A 539 -31.12 17.65 -14.41
N MET A 540 -29.84 17.37 -14.66
CA MET A 540 -29.29 16.04 -14.94
C MET A 540 -28.59 15.45 -13.72
N HIS A 541 -28.66 14.14 -13.56
CA HIS A 541 -27.87 13.43 -12.56
C HIS A 541 -26.38 13.39 -12.97
N ARG A 542 -25.48 13.36 -11.98
CA ARG A 542 -24.03 13.30 -12.24
C ARG A 542 -23.63 12.16 -13.19
N GLN A 543 -24.29 11.02 -13.09
CA GLN A 543 -24.02 9.83 -13.91
C GLN A 543 -24.42 10.00 -15.39
N GLU A 544 -25.20 10.98 -15.72
CA GLU A 544 -25.63 11.31 -17.09
C GLU A 544 -24.68 12.32 -17.76
N ILE A 545 -23.76 12.93 -16.96
CA ILE A 545 -22.85 13.98 -17.41
C ILE A 545 -21.47 13.36 -17.66
N PRO A 546 -20.89 13.48 -18.87
CA PRO A 546 -19.52 13.05 -19.13
C PRO A 546 -18.52 13.76 -18.22
N ASP A 547 -17.49 13.03 -17.76
CA ASP A 547 -16.51 13.57 -16.81
C ASP A 547 -15.79 14.81 -17.34
N VAL A 548 -15.46 14.83 -18.62
CA VAL A 548 -14.80 15.99 -19.27
C VAL A 548 -15.69 17.25 -19.18
N VAL A 549 -17.01 17.11 -19.41
CA VAL A 549 -17.97 18.21 -19.30
C VAL A 549 -18.09 18.69 -17.86
N PHE A 550 -18.18 17.77 -16.91
CA PHE A 550 -18.28 18.09 -15.50
C PHE A 550 -17.01 18.82 -15.00
N GLN A 551 -15.82 18.27 -15.30
CA GLN A 551 -14.53 18.84 -14.91
C GLN A 551 -14.27 20.22 -15.55
N ALA A 552 -14.71 20.43 -16.79
CA ALA A 552 -14.62 21.75 -17.44
C ALA A 552 -15.62 22.77 -16.89
N SER A 553 -16.70 22.31 -16.23
CA SER A 553 -17.80 23.16 -15.72
C SER A 553 -17.65 23.50 -14.25
N VAL A 554 -17.05 22.65 -13.44
CA VAL A 554 -16.98 22.79 -11.97
C VAL A 554 -15.54 23.06 -11.54
N GLY A 555 -15.29 24.25 -10.97
CA GLY A 555 -14.03 24.63 -10.35
C GLY A 555 -14.13 24.53 -8.83
N THR A 556 -13.08 24.05 -8.15
CA THR A 556 -13.02 23.99 -6.69
C THR A 556 -11.79 24.70 -6.17
N VAL A 557 -11.95 25.41 -5.05
CA VAL A 557 -10.85 26.01 -4.29
C VAL A 557 -11.00 25.53 -2.84
N ASP A 558 -10.02 24.78 -2.37
CA ASP A 558 -10.01 24.21 -1.03
C ASP A 558 -9.48 25.21 0.01
N GLN A 559 -9.72 24.91 1.29
CA GLN A 559 -9.23 25.72 2.41
C GLN A 559 -7.70 25.76 2.49
N GLU A 560 -7.02 24.64 2.19
CA GLU A 560 -5.57 24.52 2.18
C GLU A 560 -5.04 24.44 0.75
N ALA A 561 -4.41 25.51 0.27
CA ALA A 561 -3.80 25.56 -1.04
C ALA A 561 -2.57 24.65 -1.14
N VAL A 562 -2.56 23.76 -2.13
CA VAL A 562 -1.45 22.85 -2.40
C VAL A 562 -0.77 23.19 -3.72
N MET A 563 0.56 23.44 -3.67
CA MET A 563 1.36 23.74 -4.86
C MET A 563 2.38 22.62 -5.11
N PHE A 564 2.58 22.31 -6.38
CA PHE A 564 3.60 21.36 -6.85
C PHE A 564 4.93 22.06 -7.09
N GLU A 565 6.03 21.34 -6.88
CA GLU A 565 7.36 21.80 -7.25
C GLU A 565 7.50 21.80 -8.78
N ASP A 566 6.99 22.86 -9.42
CA ASP A 566 6.96 23.04 -10.86
C ASP A 566 6.84 24.56 -11.17
N SER A 567 6.82 24.92 -12.46
CA SER A 567 6.58 26.29 -12.88
C SER A 567 5.20 26.79 -12.44
N ILE A 568 5.08 28.10 -12.25
CA ILE A 568 3.78 28.75 -11.97
C ILE A 568 2.79 28.40 -13.07
N TYR A 569 3.24 28.43 -14.31
CA TYR A 569 2.43 28.07 -15.48
C TYR A 569 1.83 26.67 -15.36
N ASN A 570 2.64 25.65 -15.03
CA ASN A 570 2.17 24.28 -14.85
C ASN A 570 1.29 24.12 -13.61
N ASN A 571 1.55 24.87 -12.54
CA ASN A 571 0.70 24.87 -11.35
C ASN A 571 -0.69 25.43 -11.61
N ILE A 572 -0.84 26.44 -12.47
CA ILE A 572 -2.13 27.02 -12.81
C ILE A 572 -2.90 26.12 -13.78
N ARG A 573 -2.26 25.64 -14.88
CA ARG A 573 -2.92 24.78 -15.86
C ARG A 573 -3.03 23.31 -15.49
N MET A 574 -2.40 22.87 -14.39
CA MET A 574 -2.38 21.46 -13.93
C MET A 574 -1.98 20.46 -15.02
N TRP A 575 -0.98 20.82 -15.84
CA TRP A 575 -0.47 20.05 -16.98
C TRP A 575 -1.51 19.77 -18.08
N ASP A 576 -2.63 20.48 -18.08
CA ASP A 576 -3.60 20.44 -19.19
C ASP A 576 -3.08 21.27 -20.38
N ASP A 577 -2.76 20.58 -21.48
CA ASP A 577 -2.23 21.22 -22.68
C ASP A 577 -3.31 21.92 -23.51
N THR A 578 -4.58 21.77 -23.17
CA THR A 578 -5.70 22.48 -23.84
C THR A 578 -5.80 23.93 -23.36
N ILE A 579 -5.31 24.25 -22.15
CA ILE A 579 -5.29 25.60 -21.61
C ILE A 579 -4.15 26.41 -22.23
N GLU A 580 -4.52 27.45 -22.96
CA GLU A 580 -3.57 28.34 -23.63
C GLU A 580 -2.92 29.33 -22.65
N GLN A 581 -1.78 29.89 -23.05
CA GLN A 581 -1.03 30.82 -22.19
C GLN A 581 -1.84 32.08 -21.81
N PHE A 582 -2.68 32.57 -22.70
CA PHE A 582 -3.47 33.76 -22.42
C PHE A 582 -4.54 33.48 -21.33
N GLU A 583 -5.12 32.28 -21.30
CA GLU A 583 -6.09 31.88 -20.28
C GLU A 583 -5.45 31.82 -18.89
N VAL A 584 -4.22 31.28 -18.80
CA VAL A 584 -3.42 31.29 -17.57
C VAL A 584 -3.17 32.73 -17.09
N VAL A 585 -2.81 33.64 -17.99
CA VAL A 585 -2.59 35.05 -17.67
C VAL A 585 -3.88 35.73 -17.22
N MET A 586 -5.00 35.48 -17.90
CA MET A 586 -6.30 36.03 -17.53
C MET A 586 -6.75 35.52 -16.15
N ALA A 587 -6.62 34.22 -15.91
CA ALA A 587 -6.94 33.62 -14.61
C ALA A 587 -6.07 34.21 -13.47
N ALA A 588 -4.78 34.39 -13.70
CA ALA A 588 -3.89 35.02 -12.73
C ALA A 588 -4.24 36.50 -12.44
N ARG A 589 -4.70 37.21 -13.47
CA ARG A 589 -5.19 38.60 -13.35
C ARG A 589 -6.47 38.67 -12.54
N ASP A 590 -7.45 37.80 -12.82
CA ASP A 590 -8.73 37.74 -12.08
C ASP A 590 -8.52 37.35 -10.62
N ALA A 591 -7.60 36.40 -10.35
CA ALA A 591 -7.17 36.03 -9.01
C ALA A 591 -6.25 37.08 -8.33
N ARG A 592 -5.95 38.21 -8.97
CA ARG A 592 -5.10 39.29 -8.45
C ARG A 592 -3.69 38.84 -8.02
N ILE A 593 -3.11 37.87 -8.73
CA ILE A 593 -1.75 37.35 -8.45
C ILE A 593 -0.74 37.72 -9.55
N GLU A 594 -1.19 38.19 -10.73
CA GLU A 594 -0.36 38.49 -11.90
C GLU A 594 0.83 39.42 -11.54
N GLU A 595 0.61 40.53 -10.82
CA GLU A 595 1.68 41.47 -10.44
C GLU A 595 2.78 40.77 -9.60
N ARG A 596 2.40 39.83 -8.75
CA ARG A 596 3.36 39.08 -7.94
C ARG A 596 4.13 38.07 -8.81
N ILE A 597 3.48 37.45 -9.79
CA ILE A 597 4.12 36.54 -10.74
C ILE A 597 5.16 37.29 -11.58
N LEU A 598 4.83 38.45 -12.11
CA LEU A 598 5.73 39.26 -12.95
C LEU A 598 6.94 39.85 -12.19
N ARG A 599 6.90 39.84 -10.86
CA ARG A 599 8.07 40.21 -10.04
C ARG A 599 9.13 39.12 -9.91
N ASN A 600 8.78 37.88 -10.27
CA ASN A 600 9.73 36.77 -10.22
C ASN A 600 10.66 36.80 -11.44
N ILE A 601 11.89 36.34 -11.24
CA ILE A 601 12.80 36.08 -12.35
C ILE A 601 12.29 34.91 -13.15
N GLY A 602 11.89 35.15 -14.41
CA GLY A 602 11.30 34.11 -15.28
C GLY A 602 9.78 34.13 -15.31
N ASP A 603 9.10 35.10 -14.68
CA ASP A 603 7.64 35.29 -14.70
C ASP A 603 6.88 33.98 -14.44
N TYR A 604 6.02 33.55 -15.36
CA TYR A 604 5.25 32.31 -15.27
C TYR A 604 6.11 31.02 -15.34
N SER A 605 7.36 31.11 -15.81
CA SER A 605 8.29 29.97 -15.82
C SER A 605 9.03 29.80 -14.48
N ALA A 606 8.89 30.75 -13.53
CA ALA A 606 9.48 30.65 -12.22
C ALA A 606 8.96 29.41 -11.46
N ILE A 607 9.86 28.73 -10.74
CA ILE A 607 9.55 27.51 -10.02
C ILE A 607 8.95 27.83 -8.65
N ILE A 608 7.83 27.18 -8.34
CA ILE A 608 7.27 27.12 -7.00
C ILE A 608 8.02 26.01 -6.27
N LEU A 609 8.62 26.33 -5.09
CA LEU A 609 9.31 25.33 -4.28
C LEU A 609 8.31 24.39 -3.58
N GLU A 610 8.82 23.26 -3.11
CA GLU A 610 8.04 22.24 -2.41
C GLU A 610 7.09 22.86 -1.36
N ASN A 611 5.80 22.54 -1.46
CA ASN A 611 4.71 23.08 -0.62
C ASN A 611 4.57 24.62 -0.66
N GLY A 612 5.00 25.28 -1.74
CA GLY A 612 4.81 26.72 -1.91
C GLY A 612 5.61 27.60 -0.95
N ARG A 613 6.73 27.12 -0.39
CA ARG A 613 7.53 27.83 0.65
C ARG A 613 8.03 29.22 0.26
N ASN A 614 8.08 29.53 -1.03
CA ASN A 614 8.46 30.84 -1.57
C ASN A 614 7.27 31.78 -1.80
N TYR A 615 6.06 31.38 -1.34
CA TYR A 615 4.84 32.19 -1.40
C TYR A 615 4.18 32.30 -0.01
N SER A 616 3.50 33.41 0.25
CA SER A 616 2.66 33.57 1.44
C SER A 616 1.36 32.77 1.29
N GLY A 617 0.65 32.51 2.42
CA GLY A 617 -0.62 31.78 2.39
C GLY A 617 -1.66 32.43 1.46
N GLY A 618 -1.80 33.76 1.52
CA GLY A 618 -2.71 34.50 0.62
C GLY A 618 -2.27 34.50 -0.85
N GLU A 619 -0.95 34.45 -1.15
CA GLU A 619 -0.47 34.28 -2.50
C GLU A 619 -0.76 32.86 -3.02
N MET A 620 -0.60 31.82 -2.17
CA MET A 620 -0.96 30.44 -2.52
C MET A 620 -2.46 30.28 -2.78
N GLN A 621 -3.32 30.86 -1.94
CA GLN A 621 -4.77 30.84 -2.17
C GLN A 621 -5.17 31.52 -3.49
N ARG A 622 -4.52 32.64 -3.86
CA ARG A 622 -4.75 33.28 -5.16
C ARG A 622 -4.22 32.45 -6.33
N LEU A 623 -3.11 31.75 -6.19
CA LEU A 623 -2.62 30.82 -7.20
C LEU A 623 -3.59 29.64 -7.40
N GLU A 624 -4.17 29.11 -6.33
CA GLU A 624 -5.18 28.05 -6.41
C GLU A 624 -6.47 28.56 -7.03
N LEU A 625 -6.91 29.77 -6.70
CA LEU A 625 -8.02 30.40 -7.37
C LEU A 625 -7.72 30.61 -8.88
N ALA A 626 -6.51 31.04 -9.26
CA ALA A 626 -6.13 31.14 -10.66
C ALA A 626 -6.20 29.79 -11.37
N ARG A 627 -5.79 28.70 -10.69
CA ARG A 627 -5.93 27.32 -11.17
C ARG A 627 -7.40 26.97 -11.47
N ALA A 628 -8.29 27.26 -10.52
CA ALA A 628 -9.71 27.00 -10.71
C ALA A 628 -10.34 27.84 -11.83
N LEU A 629 -9.91 29.10 -11.99
CA LEU A 629 -10.40 30.04 -13.01
C LEU A 629 -9.83 29.77 -14.41
N ALA A 630 -8.70 29.09 -14.53
CA ALA A 630 -8.06 28.84 -15.83
C ALA A 630 -8.90 27.96 -16.77
N HIS A 631 -9.75 27.11 -16.23
CA HIS A 631 -10.72 26.32 -16.97
C HIS A 631 -12.03 27.08 -17.28
N GLU A 632 -12.16 28.34 -16.86
CA GLU A 632 -13.38 29.15 -16.99
C GLU A 632 -14.65 28.40 -16.54
N PRO A 633 -14.70 27.93 -15.27
CA PRO A 633 -15.81 27.13 -14.79
C PRO A 633 -17.12 27.93 -14.76
N THR A 634 -18.25 27.24 -14.99
CA THR A 634 -19.58 27.82 -14.87
C THR A 634 -20.13 27.74 -13.44
N LEU A 635 -19.62 26.79 -12.66
CA LEU A 635 -19.88 26.61 -11.23
C LEU A 635 -18.56 26.64 -10.47
N LEU A 636 -18.41 27.54 -9.50
CA LEU A 636 -17.23 27.68 -8.64
C LEU A 636 -17.60 27.37 -7.20
N LEU A 637 -16.89 26.41 -6.61
CA LEU A 637 -17.06 25.96 -5.22
C LEU A 637 -15.87 26.45 -4.39
N LEU A 638 -16.11 27.31 -3.41
CA LEU A 638 -15.09 28.02 -2.66
C LEU A 638 -15.18 27.68 -1.17
N ASP A 639 -14.18 27.00 -0.61
CA ASP A 639 -14.12 26.66 0.81
C ASP A 639 -13.12 27.56 1.55
N GLU A 640 -13.63 28.52 2.32
CA GLU A 640 -12.84 29.46 3.15
C GLU A 640 -11.63 30.11 2.45
N PHE A 641 -11.70 30.27 1.14
CA PHE A 641 -10.59 30.66 0.28
C PHE A 641 -10.04 32.09 0.54
N THR A 642 -10.77 32.91 1.27
CA THR A 642 -10.37 34.30 1.60
C THR A 642 -9.71 34.41 2.96
N SER A 643 -9.55 33.33 3.72
CA SER A 643 -9.07 33.36 5.11
C SER A 643 -7.68 34.02 5.28
N ALA A 644 -6.80 33.85 4.29
CA ALA A 644 -5.46 34.48 4.32
C ALA A 644 -5.34 35.77 3.46
N LEU A 645 -6.44 36.30 2.94
CA LEU A 645 -6.46 37.54 2.16
C LEU A 645 -6.76 38.76 3.06
N ASP A 646 -6.19 39.90 2.69
CA ASP A 646 -6.64 41.19 3.24
C ASP A 646 -7.97 41.62 2.63
N ALA A 647 -8.77 42.40 3.36
CA ALA A 647 -10.12 42.80 2.95
C ALA A 647 -10.19 43.51 1.58
N LEU A 648 -9.17 44.33 1.25
CA LEU A 648 -9.11 45.03 -0.04
C LEU A 648 -8.88 44.07 -1.21
N THR A 649 -8.03 43.06 -1.02
CA THR A 649 -7.74 42.04 -2.04
C THR A 649 -8.94 41.10 -2.21
N GLU A 650 -9.58 40.71 -1.10
CA GLU A 650 -10.80 39.92 -1.08
C GLU A 650 -11.91 40.59 -1.90
N ASP A 651 -12.23 41.86 -1.63
CA ASP A 651 -13.25 42.63 -2.37
C ASP A 651 -12.96 42.66 -3.88
N LYS A 652 -11.70 42.89 -4.27
CA LYS A 652 -11.31 42.92 -5.69
C LYS A 652 -11.45 41.55 -6.38
N VAL A 653 -11.16 40.48 -5.67
CA VAL A 653 -11.27 39.10 -6.17
C VAL A 653 -12.76 38.76 -6.31
N MET A 654 -13.56 38.98 -5.27
CA MET A 654 -14.99 38.71 -5.30
C MET A 654 -15.70 39.49 -6.40
N LYS A 655 -15.33 40.74 -6.61
CA LYS A 655 -15.83 41.56 -7.71
C LYS A 655 -15.46 40.97 -9.09
N ALA A 656 -14.21 40.53 -9.28
CA ALA A 656 -13.78 39.92 -10.52
C ALA A 656 -14.59 38.64 -10.86
N ILE A 657 -14.84 37.78 -9.84
CA ILE A 657 -15.66 36.58 -9.99
C ILE A 657 -17.11 36.94 -10.36
N ARG A 658 -17.69 37.95 -9.69
CA ARG A 658 -19.07 38.42 -9.96
C ARG A 658 -19.20 39.01 -11.37
N ASP A 659 -18.23 39.82 -11.80
CA ASP A 659 -18.26 40.46 -13.12
C ASP A 659 -18.20 39.40 -14.26
N LYS A 660 -17.69 38.21 -14.03
CA LYS A 660 -17.72 37.06 -14.96
C LYS A 660 -19.10 36.38 -15.04
N GLY A 661 -19.99 36.60 -14.07
CA GLY A 661 -21.29 35.94 -14.03
C GLY A 661 -21.23 34.46 -13.71
N THR A 662 -20.11 33.97 -13.10
CA THR A 662 -19.93 32.58 -12.68
C THR A 662 -20.83 32.25 -11.49
N THR A 663 -21.53 31.12 -11.53
CA THR A 663 -22.28 30.63 -10.36
C THR A 663 -21.32 30.26 -9.25
N CYS A 664 -21.55 30.72 -8.03
CA CYS A 664 -20.67 30.46 -6.90
C CYS A 664 -21.41 29.88 -5.70
N VAL A 665 -20.83 28.82 -5.09
CA VAL A 665 -21.21 28.34 -3.76
C VAL A 665 -20.01 28.53 -2.85
N ILE A 666 -20.17 29.37 -1.83
CA ILE A 666 -19.08 29.86 -0.99
C ILE A 666 -19.33 29.44 0.46
N VAL A 667 -18.38 28.74 1.04
CA VAL A 667 -18.32 28.59 2.50
C VAL A 667 -17.49 29.75 3.04
N ALA A 668 -18.12 30.64 3.77
CA ALA A 668 -17.47 31.86 4.27
C ALA A 668 -17.58 31.97 5.79
N HIS A 669 -16.53 32.55 6.37
CA HIS A 669 -16.41 32.92 7.78
C HIS A 669 -16.25 34.45 7.96
N ARG A 670 -16.18 35.21 6.87
CA ARG A 670 -16.09 36.67 6.91
C ARG A 670 -17.37 37.31 6.47
N LEU A 671 -17.80 38.31 7.25
CA LEU A 671 -19.04 39.06 6.99
C LEU A 671 -18.98 39.75 5.61
N SER A 672 -17.83 40.31 5.23
CA SER A 672 -17.61 40.97 3.93
C SER A 672 -17.99 40.09 2.73
N THR A 673 -17.65 38.82 2.78
CA THR A 673 -17.97 37.87 1.70
C THR A 673 -19.46 37.49 1.67
N ILE A 674 -20.09 37.41 2.86
CA ILE A 674 -21.46 36.91 3.05
C ILE A 674 -22.51 37.96 2.67
N VAL A 675 -22.29 39.21 3.02
CA VAL A 675 -23.27 40.32 2.85
C VAL A 675 -23.68 40.52 1.40
N ASP A 676 -22.71 40.32 0.50
CA ASP A 676 -22.91 40.53 -0.94
C ASP A 676 -23.46 39.31 -1.68
N CYS A 677 -23.72 38.19 -1.02
CA CYS A 677 -24.32 37.01 -1.65
C CYS A 677 -25.82 37.17 -1.89
N ASP A 678 -26.29 36.65 -3.02
CA ASP A 678 -27.71 36.70 -3.43
C ASP A 678 -28.59 35.87 -2.48
N ARG A 679 -28.04 34.81 -1.92
CA ARG A 679 -28.74 33.97 -0.95
C ARG A 679 -27.76 33.36 0.06
N ILE A 680 -28.21 33.20 1.29
CA ILE A 680 -27.43 32.64 2.39
C ILE A 680 -28.21 31.46 2.97
N TYR A 681 -27.50 30.32 3.15
CA TYR A 681 -28.01 29.14 3.84
C TYR A 681 -27.23 28.96 5.15
N VAL A 682 -27.95 28.93 6.26
CA VAL A 682 -27.37 28.79 7.61
C VAL A 682 -27.47 27.33 8.04
N MET A 683 -26.33 26.73 8.31
CA MET A 683 -26.26 25.32 8.72
C MET A 683 -25.96 25.18 10.21
N GLU A 684 -26.68 24.25 10.85
CA GLU A 684 -26.43 23.80 12.21
C GLU A 684 -26.53 22.26 12.26
N ARG A 685 -25.51 21.59 12.80
CA ARG A 685 -25.51 20.13 13.02
C ARG A 685 -25.94 19.32 11.79
N GLY A 686 -25.43 19.69 10.62
CA GLY A 686 -25.71 18.99 9.36
C GLY A 686 -26.98 19.39 8.64
N ARG A 687 -27.80 20.34 9.19
CA ARG A 687 -29.08 20.75 8.60
C ARG A 687 -29.11 22.25 8.28
N ILE A 688 -29.88 22.64 7.26
CA ILE A 688 -30.20 24.05 6.99
C ILE A 688 -31.28 24.47 7.92
N VAL A 689 -31.00 25.47 8.77
CA VAL A 689 -31.97 26.01 9.78
C VAL A 689 -32.57 27.35 9.39
N GLN A 690 -31.86 28.17 8.60
CA GLN A 690 -32.33 29.44 8.08
C GLN A 690 -31.87 29.64 6.63
N GLN A 691 -32.62 30.39 5.83
CA GLN A 691 -32.24 30.75 4.46
C GLN A 691 -32.87 32.10 4.09
N GLY A 692 -32.14 32.93 3.36
CA GLY A 692 -32.61 34.24 2.93
C GLY A 692 -31.50 35.13 2.43
N THR A 693 -31.74 36.40 2.19
CA THR A 693 -30.71 37.43 1.95
C THR A 693 -30.16 37.93 3.29
N HIS A 694 -29.04 38.65 3.26
CA HIS A 694 -28.45 39.24 4.47
C HIS A 694 -29.44 40.09 5.25
N GLY A 695 -30.17 40.99 4.54
CA GLY A 695 -31.15 41.89 5.19
C GLY A 695 -32.30 41.13 5.83
N GLU A 696 -32.82 40.07 5.19
CA GLU A 696 -33.90 39.24 5.73
C GLU A 696 -33.49 38.47 6.97
N LEU A 697 -32.28 37.85 6.93
CA LEU A 697 -31.77 37.03 8.02
C LEU A 697 -31.30 37.87 9.22
N TYR A 698 -30.72 39.05 8.97
CA TYR A 698 -30.31 39.96 10.06
C TYR A 698 -31.47 40.60 10.80
N ALA A 699 -32.60 40.81 10.09
CA ALA A 699 -33.82 41.34 10.70
C ALA A 699 -34.58 40.31 11.59
N GLN A 700 -34.27 39.02 11.45
CA GLN A 700 -34.86 37.94 12.23
C GLN A 700 -33.95 37.57 13.41
N GLU A 701 -34.57 37.29 14.58
CA GLU A 701 -33.83 36.63 15.67
C GLU A 701 -33.51 35.18 15.27
N GLY A 702 -32.23 34.81 15.29
CA GLY A 702 -31.82 33.47 14.92
C GLY A 702 -30.30 33.27 14.91
N LEU A 703 -29.86 32.08 14.51
CA LEU A 703 -28.47 31.69 14.50
C LEU A 703 -27.59 32.62 13.60
N TYR A 704 -28.15 33.08 12.46
CA TYR A 704 -27.44 34.00 11.58
C TYR A 704 -27.02 35.29 12.29
N ARG A 705 -27.97 35.93 12.98
CA ARG A 705 -27.70 37.16 13.72
C ARG A 705 -26.71 36.95 14.85
N GLN A 706 -26.81 35.84 15.58
CA GLN A 706 -25.84 35.49 16.61
C GLN A 706 -24.42 35.34 16.04
N LEU A 707 -24.25 34.61 14.90
CA LEU A 707 -22.96 34.43 14.24
C LEU A 707 -22.38 35.78 13.81
N ILE A 708 -23.17 36.72 13.33
CA ILE A 708 -22.72 38.08 12.94
C ILE A 708 -22.30 38.89 14.16
N GLU A 709 -23.13 38.93 15.21
CA GLU A 709 -22.86 39.71 16.42
C GLU A 709 -21.64 39.17 17.22
N ASP A 710 -21.47 37.86 17.25
CA ASP A 710 -20.26 37.19 17.82
C ASP A 710 -18.99 37.48 17.00
N GLY A 711 -19.10 37.56 15.68
CA GLY A 711 -18.01 37.89 14.79
C GLY A 711 -17.58 39.35 14.84
N ASP A 712 -18.49 40.27 15.05
CA ASP A 712 -18.19 41.71 15.19
C ASP A 712 -17.49 42.05 16.54
N ASN A 713 -17.71 41.23 17.58
CA ASN A 713 -17.07 41.34 18.89
C ASN A 713 -15.69 40.73 19.00
N GLY A 714 -15.24 39.92 18.01
CA GLY A 714 -13.95 39.28 17.94
C GLY A 714 -13.35 39.40 16.54
N ASP A 715 -12.39 40.28 16.31
CA ASP A 715 -11.52 40.41 15.13
C ASP A 715 -12.13 40.12 13.73
N GLY A 716 -13.46 40.22 13.54
CA GLY A 716 -14.09 40.06 12.20
C GLY A 716 -14.13 38.66 11.59
N ASN A 717 -13.82 37.60 12.33
CA ASN A 717 -13.97 36.22 11.91
C ASN A 717 -15.15 35.55 12.59
N LEU A 718 -16.07 34.96 11.80
CA LEU A 718 -17.24 34.22 12.24
C LEU A 718 -16.91 32.77 12.64
#